data_f92207f82f2f5a028759e3c50874f51d
#
_entry.id   f92207f82f2f5a028759e3c50874f51d
#
_cell.length_a   1.000
_cell.length_b   1.000
_cell.length_c   1.000
_cell.angle_alpha   90.00
_cell.angle_beta   90.00
_cell.angle_gamma   90.00
#
_symmetry.space_group_name_H-M   'P 1'
#
loop_
_entity.id
_entity.type
_entity.pdbx_description
1 polymer ?
#
loop_
_entity_poly.entity_id
_entity_poly.type
_entity_poly.pdbx_seq_one_letter_code
_entity_poly.pdbx_strand_id
1 'polypeptide(L)'
;MNVLLVLVAFWLPGLVFGAAIRLRGWTLAAAAPLMTFGIVALGVPVLGGFGIRWSMLDVALWTLVLSAVGFGLSFAAHRFTARRHPERVAEEPEARLPVRDHVLMGLGVLAGMAVGAVTFFRGTNGIDSVQQGWDAPFHGNLVRWIAEHGDARPSTVGTIANLPNQTDYFYPDTYHALLALVFGTGGLTMMPTLNLAVLAVILAVPLGVAAMCHAWKMPPLGVAAAAAVTTWFTSFPYDSLWRGPLWPYVAGVAMLPAMLALAKHLLRPHGITGPVAVGVGVAGLAGLHTSLIFVIAVYFILILVAVLFRWEKIDWRRSASTLIATVVLAAVFGLPLVLPSLYNAGGVTSATWASEATVSGGLGETITFSPMANFPQWWIGVPAFIGIVLLVRHRRMMWMVGAYIVFGGLFAATVSLETPLIETITGPFYNDHWRIAALVPLAGAVAFGEFAHTASAWFAGKVGNRVPLAPATLSLVGLLLLGVVAGGLSRGGYIGRNTARLEINYGNGPTVSKDEEAAYAWLAAHTVPGEHVMNNKADGSAWMYALAGVMPVEWNFYGATPDTKAGYLSVWLDDIEQFPEVRKDLTDLHVRYVIVGKGMATPTAEQSVGVADITSGPDFREVFHNDGATIYQIEGQSGVVASGATTPGSGSDDAHGQ
;
A
#
# COMPACT_ATOMS: atom_id res chain seq x y z
N MET A 1 22.94 2.83 2.26
CA MET A 1 22.46 2.29 3.55
C MET A 1 20.94 2.36 3.64
N ASN A 2 20.32 3.47 3.33
CA ASN A 2 18.89 3.76 3.52
C ASN A 2 17.92 2.84 2.74
N VAL A 3 18.17 2.59 1.46
CA VAL A 3 17.35 1.66 0.64
C VAL A 3 17.39 0.24 1.22
N LEU A 4 18.57 -0.20 1.69
CA LEU A 4 18.74 -1.53 2.27
C LEU A 4 17.91 -1.70 3.55
N LEU A 5 17.84 -0.68 4.41
CA LEU A 5 17.02 -0.71 5.63
C LEU A 5 15.53 -0.99 5.32
N VAL A 6 14.98 -0.26 4.34
CA VAL A 6 13.58 -0.45 3.92
C VAL A 6 13.39 -1.85 3.31
N LEU A 7 14.28 -2.28 2.41
CA LEU A 7 14.18 -3.62 1.81
C LEU A 7 14.28 -4.72 2.87
N VAL A 8 15.16 -4.59 3.85
CA VAL A 8 15.28 -5.54 4.97
C VAL A 8 13.99 -5.54 5.78
N ALA A 9 13.43 -4.38 6.12
CA ALA A 9 12.18 -4.30 6.87
C ALA A 9 11.00 -4.96 6.12
N PHE A 10 10.93 -4.80 4.80
CA PHE A 10 9.87 -5.38 3.99
C PHE A 10 10.02 -6.89 3.77
N TRP A 11 11.25 -7.40 3.60
CA TRP A 11 11.47 -8.81 3.22
C TRP A 11 11.90 -9.71 4.37
N LEU A 12 12.76 -9.25 5.29
CA LEU A 12 13.43 -10.14 6.23
C LEU A 12 12.45 -10.86 7.19
N PRO A 13 11.47 -10.18 7.84
CA PRO A 13 10.55 -10.89 8.73
C PRO A 13 9.79 -12.00 8.01
N GLY A 14 9.25 -11.70 6.83
CA GLY A 14 8.51 -12.67 6.03
C GLY A 14 9.38 -13.76 5.40
N LEU A 15 10.66 -13.50 5.08
CA LEU A 15 11.60 -14.54 4.66
C LEU A 15 11.87 -15.54 5.77
N VAL A 16 12.10 -15.05 7.00
CA VAL A 16 12.35 -15.90 8.18
C VAL A 16 11.11 -16.77 8.47
N PHE A 17 9.94 -16.16 8.55
CA PHE A 17 8.70 -16.88 8.80
C PHE A 17 8.34 -17.83 7.65
N GLY A 18 8.39 -17.38 6.40
CA GLY A 18 8.07 -18.20 5.23
C GLY A 18 9.00 -19.40 5.10
N ALA A 19 10.30 -19.23 5.39
CA ALA A 19 11.26 -20.33 5.43
C ALA A 19 10.95 -21.33 6.56
N ALA A 20 10.53 -20.86 7.73
CA ALA A 20 10.14 -21.69 8.87
C ALA A 20 8.93 -22.58 8.54
N ILE A 21 7.94 -22.06 7.83
CA ILE A 21 6.78 -22.82 7.34
C ILE A 21 7.04 -23.56 6.01
N ARG A 22 8.31 -23.66 5.59
CA ARG A 22 8.79 -24.42 4.42
C ARG A 22 8.39 -23.86 3.05
N LEU A 23 8.10 -22.57 2.92
CA LEU A 23 8.07 -21.92 1.61
C LEU A 23 9.48 -21.91 1.01
N ARG A 24 9.59 -21.97 -0.32
CA ARG A 24 10.88 -22.06 -1.03
C ARG A 24 10.82 -21.30 -2.37
N GLY A 25 11.99 -20.99 -2.89
CA GLY A 25 12.19 -20.46 -4.25
C GLY A 25 11.42 -19.17 -4.51
N TRP A 26 10.86 -19.05 -5.70
CA TRP A 26 10.13 -17.88 -6.16
C TRP A 26 8.95 -17.51 -5.25
N THR A 27 8.20 -18.52 -4.77
CA THR A 27 7.07 -18.28 -3.86
C THR A 27 7.52 -17.68 -2.54
N LEU A 28 8.62 -18.15 -1.94
CA LEU A 28 9.16 -17.57 -0.71
C LEU A 28 9.60 -16.12 -0.94
N ALA A 29 10.38 -15.87 -1.99
CA ALA A 29 10.90 -14.53 -2.28
C ALA A 29 9.78 -13.50 -2.51
N ALA A 30 8.74 -13.89 -3.26
CA ALA A 30 7.62 -13.02 -3.58
C ALA A 30 6.61 -12.86 -2.43
N ALA A 31 6.38 -13.91 -1.64
CA ALA A 31 5.44 -13.86 -0.52
C ALA A 31 6.04 -13.21 0.74
N ALA A 32 7.36 -13.01 0.80
CA ALA A 32 7.99 -12.45 1.99
C ALA A 32 7.43 -11.09 2.41
N PRO A 33 7.24 -10.07 1.55
CA PRO A 33 6.62 -8.81 1.95
C PRO A 33 5.18 -9.00 2.45
N LEU A 34 4.38 -9.86 1.80
CA LEU A 34 3.02 -10.18 2.26
C LEU A 34 3.03 -10.82 3.65
N MET A 35 3.97 -11.75 3.91
CA MET A 35 4.14 -12.37 5.22
C MET A 35 4.59 -11.34 6.26
N THR A 36 5.46 -10.40 5.90
CA THR A 36 5.85 -9.29 6.79
C THR A 36 4.64 -8.47 7.19
N PHE A 37 3.80 -8.06 6.24
CA PHE A 37 2.57 -7.35 6.56
C PHE A 37 1.61 -8.19 7.41
N GLY A 38 1.53 -9.51 7.18
CA GLY A 38 0.75 -10.40 8.03
C GLY A 38 1.28 -10.50 9.47
N ILE A 39 2.61 -10.56 9.65
CA ILE A 39 3.26 -10.55 10.96
C ILE A 39 2.96 -9.24 11.69
N VAL A 40 3.07 -8.10 11.00
CA VAL A 40 2.77 -6.77 11.55
C VAL A 40 1.29 -6.67 11.92
N ALA A 41 0.38 -7.06 11.01
CA ALA A 41 -1.06 -7.01 11.24
C ALA A 41 -1.52 -7.84 12.44
N LEU A 42 -0.90 -9.00 12.67
CA LEU A 42 -1.17 -9.83 13.83
C LEU A 42 -0.46 -9.30 15.09
N GLY A 43 0.70 -8.66 14.92
CA GLY A 43 1.49 -8.10 16.02
C GLY A 43 0.84 -6.89 16.67
N VAL A 44 0.26 -5.99 15.89
CA VAL A 44 -0.37 -4.76 16.39
C VAL A 44 -1.38 -5.01 17.52
N PRO A 45 -2.43 -5.82 17.33
CA PRO A 45 -3.39 -6.06 18.42
C PRO A 45 -2.82 -6.91 19.55
N VAL A 46 -1.92 -7.85 19.26
CA VAL A 46 -1.36 -8.75 20.29
C VAL A 46 -0.38 -8.00 21.19
N LEU A 47 0.64 -7.36 20.64
CA LEU A 47 1.65 -6.65 21.43
C LEU A 47 1.01 -5.46 22.18
N GLY A 48 0.17 -4.68 21.48
CA GLY A 48 -0.55 -3.57 22.10
C GLY A 48 -1.52 -4.02 23.19
N GLY A 49 -2.19 -5.17 23.03
CA GLY A 49 -3.07 -5.76 24.05
C GLY A 49 -2.33 -6.16 25.34
N PHE A 50 -1.05 -6.53 25.23
CA PHE A 50 -0.18 -6.78 26.38
C PHE A 50 0.57 -5.53 26.87
N GLY A 51 0.31 -4.35 26.32
CA GLY A 51 1.02 -3.12 26.68
C GLY A 51 2.50 -3.11 26.26
N ILE A 52 2.89 -3.97 25.31
CA ILE A 52 4.26 -4.03 24.78
C ILE A 52 4.42 -2.91 23.75
N ARG A 53 5.47 -2.11 23.88
CA ARG A 53 5.75 -1.00 23.00
C ARG A 53 6.01 -1.47 21.58
N TRP A 54 5.48 -0.74 20.59
CA TRP A 54 5.73 -0.99 19.19
C TRP A 54 7.14 -0.54 18.81
N SER A 55 8.08 -1.47 18.77
CA SER A 55 9.49 -1.20 18.49
C SER A 55 10.09 -2.25 17.56
N MET A 56 11.21 -1.93 16.93
CA MET A 56 11.93 -2.85 16.04
C MET A 56 12.31 -4.16 16.76
N LEU A 57 12.75 -4.05 18.04
CA LEU A 57 13.15 -5.21 18.83
C LEU A 57 11.94 -6.11 19.13
N ASP A 58 10.82 -5.52 19.58
CA ASP A 58 9.64 -6.29 19.97
C ASP A 58 9.00 -6.98 18.76
N VAL A 59 8.96 -6.31 17.61
CA VAL A 59 8.49 -6.91 16.35
C VAL A 59 9.45 -7.98 15.83
N ALA A 60 10.77 -7.83 16.01
CA ALA A 60 11.73 -8.88 15.68
C ALA A 60 11.51 -10.12 16.57
N LEU A 61 11.35 -9.94 17.88
CA LEU A 61 11.03 -11.04 18.82
C LEU A 61 9.68 -11.70 18.46
N TRP A 62 8.66 -10.91 18.17
CA TRP A 62 7.37 -11.41 17.68
C TRP A 62 7.52 -12.27 16.43
N THR A 63 8.30 -11.78 15.45
CA THR A 63 8.62 -12.53 14.22
C THR A 63 9.27 -13.88 14.54
N LEU A 64 10.22 -13.90 15.48
CA LEU A 64 10.88 -15.15 15.89
C LEU A 64 9.90 -16.11 16.60
N VAL A 65 9.02 -15.60 17.46
CA VAL A 65 7.97 -16.41 18.14
C VAL A 65 7.05 -17.04 17.09
N LEU A 66 6.49 -16.23 16.16
CA LEU A 66 5.64 -16.75 15.09
C LEU A 66 6.38 -17.75 14.21
N SER A 67 7.66 -17.50 13.91
CA SER A 67 8.49 -18.41 13.10
C SER A 67 8.73 -19.74 13.83
N ALA A 68 8.98 -19.71 15.14
CA ALA A 68 9.14 -20.92 15.95
C ALA A 68 7.84 -21.74 16.02
N VAL A 69 6.69 -21.07 16.21
CA VAL A 69 5.37 -21.73 16.19
C VAL A 69 5.10 -22.32 14.80
N GLY A 70 5.30 -21.56 13.73
CA GLY A 70 5.11 -22.01 12.34
C GLY A 70 6.03 -23.19 11.99
N PHE A 71 7.28 -23.15 12.43
CA PHE A 71 8.23 -24.27 12.28
C PHE A 71 7.75 -25.51 13.02
N GLY A 72 7.34 -25.36 14.29
CA GLY A 72 6.83 -26.46 15.11
C GLY A 72 5.61 -27.15 14.49
N LEU A 73 4.63 -26.35 14.03
CA LEU A 73 3.44 -26.84 13.34
C LEU A 73 3.80 -27.55 12.03
N SER A 74 4.68 -26.98 11.22
CA SER A 74 5.13 -27.59 9.96
C SER A 74 5.90 -28.86 10.19
N PHE A 75 6.75 -28.91 11.22
CA PHE A 75 7.51 -30.10 11.60
C PHE A 75 6.59 -31.22 12.11
N ALA A 76 5.65 -30.90 13.01
CA ALA A 76 4.70 -31.85 13.55
C ALA A 76 3.79 -32.44 12.45
N ALA A 77 3.25 -31.59 11.58
CA ALA A 77 2.42 -31.99 10.45
C ALA A 77 3.20 -32.93 9.49
N HIS A 78 4.44 -32.57 9.15
CA HIS A 78 5.28 -33.41 8.31
C HIS A 78 5.59 -34.76 8.93
N ARG A 79 5.95 -34.77 10.22
CA ARG A 79 6.25 -36.02 10.94
C ARG A 79 5.01 -36.93 11.08
N PHE A 80 3.84 -36.32 11.30
CA PHE A 80 2.57 -37.05 11.35
C PHE A 80 2.23 -37.68 9.98
N THR A 81 2.36 -36.90 8.91
CA THR A 81 2.12 -37.38 7.53
C THR A 81 3.10 -38.47 7.14
N ALA A 82 4.39 -38.34 7.48
CA ALA A 82 5.41 -39.33 7.19
C ALA A 82 5.16 -40.66 7.92
N ARG A 83 4.61 -40.63 9.15
CA ARG A 83 4.28 -41.83 9.91
C ARG A 83 3.03 -42.57 9.43
N ARG A 84 1.97 -41.83 9.05
CA ARG A 84 0.68 -42.41 8.65
C ARG A 84 0.57 -42.69 7.15
N HIS A 85 1.33 -41.96 6.36
CA HIS A 85 1.26 -41.98 4.89
C HIS A 85 2.66 -41.80 4.28
N PRO A 86 3.58 -42.79 4.49
CA PRO A 86 4.94 -42.70 3.99
C PRO A 86 5.02 -42.53 2.46
N GLU A 87 4.06 -43.12 1.73
CA GLU A 87 3.93 -42.95 0.28
C GLU A 87 3.72 -41.52 -0.17
N ARG A 88 3.21 -40.64 0.69
CA ARG A 88 2.93 -39.23 0.38
C ARG A 88 4.15 -38.32 0.54
N VAL A 89 5.10 -38.72 1.35
CA VAL A 89 6.38 -38.01 1.54
C VAL A 89 7.34 -38.36 0.42
N ALA A 90 7.14 -39.51 -0.20
CA ALA A 90 7.91 -40.01 -1.33
C ALA A 90 7.41 -39.54 -2.70
N GLU A 91 6.34 -38.69 -2.78
CA GLU A 91 5.93 -38.08 -4.03
C GLU A 91 7.11 -37.33 -4.66
N GLU A 92 7.38 -37.64 -5.93
CA GLU A 92 8.52 -37.07 -6.66
C GLU A 92 8.53 -35.54 -6.58
N PRO A 93 9.68 -34.94 -6.25
CA PRO A 93 9.82 -33.50 -6.28
C PRO A 93 9.48 -33.00 -7.71
N GLU A 94 8.64 -31.97 -7.80
CA GLU A 94 8.35 -31.30 -9.09
C GLU A 94 9.67 -31.14 -9.86
N ALA A 95 9.67 -31.54 -11.14
CA ALA A 95 10.87 -31.46 -11.97
C ALA A 95 11.49 -30.06 -11.86
N ARG A 96 12.74 -30.03 -11.39
CA ARG A 96 13.45 -28.74 -11.22
C ARG A 96 13.61 -28.10 -12.59
N LEU A 97 13.21 -26.85 -12.71
CA LEU A 97 13.49 -26.09 -13.93
C LEU A 97 15.00 -26.00 -14.15
N PRO A 98 15.46 -26.03 -15.40
CA PRO A 98 16.84 -25.71 -15.73
C PRO A 98 17.24 -24.32 -15.22
N VAL A 99 18.49 -24.16 -14.83
CA VAL A 99 19.03 -22.86 -14.33
C VAL A 99 18.79 -21.73 -15.35
N ARG A 100 18.90 -22.02 -16.64
CA ARG A 100 18.63 -21.06 -17.72
C ARG A 100 17.22 -20.46 -17.64
N ASP A 101 16.22 -21.25 -17.26
CA ASP A 101 14.83 -20.80 -17.18
C ASP A 101 14.63 -19.89 -15.95
N HIS A 102 15.30 -20.21 -14.81
CA HIS A 102 15.35 -19.31 -13.66
C HIS A 102 16.04 -17.98 -13.98
N VAL A 103 17.15 -18.01 -14.73
CA VAL A 103 17.85 -16.80 -15.19
C VAL A 103 16.95 -15.96 -16.08
N LEU A 104 16.25 -16.58 -17.03
CA LEU A 104 15.33 -15.89 -17.94
C LEU A 104 14.21 -15.19 -17.18
N MET A 105 13.56 -15.91 -16.25
CA MET A 105 12.51 -15.32 -15.39
C MET A 105 13.08 -14.17 -14.54
N GLY A 106 14.27 -14.35 -13.97
CA GLY A 106 14.98 -13.31 -13.20
C GLY A 106 15.27 -12.06 -14.01
N LEU A 107 15.68 -12.20 -15.26
CA LEU A 107 15.90 -11.07 -16.17
C LEU A 107 14.60 -10.33 -16.47
N GLY A 108 13.48 -11.05 -16.64
CA GLY A 108 12.15 -10.42 -16.78
C GLY A 108 11.76 -9.61 -15.52
N VAL A 109 11.98 -10.17 -14.34
CA VAL A 109 11.75 -9.47 -13.06
C VAL A 109 12.62 -8.21 -12.97
N LEU A 110 13.91 -8.32 -13.23
CA LEU A 110 14.83 -7.18 -13.19
C LEU A 110 14.46 -6.10 -14.21
N ALA A 111 13.99 -6.47 -15.40
CA ALA A 111 13.53 -5.52 -16.41
C ALA A 111 12.29 -4.74 -15.91
N GLY A 112 11.29 -5.43 -15.33
CA GLY A 112 10.14 -4.77 -14.73
C GLY A 112 10.52 -3.87 -13.54
N MET A 113 11.39 -4.35 -12.64
CA MET A 113 11.91 -3.54 -11.54
C MET A 113 12.65 -2.29 -12.03
N ALA A 114 13.48 -2.42 -13.07
CA ALA A 114 14.24 -1.29 -13.63
C ALA A 114 13.33 -0.22 -14.23
N VAL A 115 12.31 -0.61 -15.02
CA VAL A 115 11.34 0.33 -15.58
C VAL A 115 10.58 1.02 -14.46
N GLY A 116 10.10 0.26 -13.46
CA GLY A 116 9.39 0.82 -12.31
C GLY A 116 10.24 1.81 -11.50
N ALA A 117 11.47 1.43 -11.17
CA ALA A 117 12.39 2.30 -10.43
C ALA A 117 12.76 3.57 -11.20
N VAL A 118 13.09 3.46 -12.49
CA VAL A 118 13.41 4.62 -13.34
C VAL A 118 12.22 5.57 -13.44
N THR A 119 11.01 5.03 -13.63
CA THR A 119 9.78 5.83 -13.68
C THR A 119 9.55 6.55 -12.35
N PHE A 120 9.70 5.83 -11.24
CA PHE A 120 9.51 6.39 -9.89
C PHE A 120 10.51 7.52 -9.60
N PHE A 121 11.82 7.27 -9.74
CA PHE A 121 12.85 8.29 -9.45
C PHE A 121 12.74 9.53 -10.33
N ARG A 122 12.33 9.36 -11.59
CA ARG A 122 12.10 10.51 -12.48
C ARG A 122 10.84 11.27 -12.07
N GLY A 123 9.74 10.57 -11.78
CA GLY A 123 8.46 11.20 -11.48
C GLY A 123 8.38 11.85 -10.10
N THR A 124 9.22 11.41 -9.15
CA THR A 124 9.26 11.99 -7.81
C THR A 124 10.33 13.08 -7.64
N ASN A 125 11.18 13.32 -8.62
CA ASN A 125 12.34 14.23 -8.49
C ASN A 125 13.27 13.89 -7.30
N GLY A 126 13.36 12.62 -6.93
CA GLY A 126 14.17 12.13 -5.83
C GLY A 126 13.37 11.63 -4.63
N ILE A 127 14.08 11.08 -3.64
CA ILE A 127 13.47 10.43 -2.47
C ILE A 127 13.02 11.41 -1.39
N ASP A 128 13.50 12.65 -1.43
CA ASP A 128 13.21 13.70 -0.43
C ASP A 128 12.00 14.55 -0.81
N SER A 129 11.43 14.36 -2.00
CA SER A 129 10.28 15.13 -2.46
C SER A 129 9.02 14.83 -1.67
N VAL A 130 8.31 15.89 -1.27
CA VAL A 130 7.00 15.79 -0.63
C VAL A 130 5.96 15.37 -1.66
N GLN A 131 5.14 14.40 -1.29
CA GLN A 131 3.97 14.03 -2.07
C GLN A 131 2.84 15.02 -1.77
N GLN A 132 2.27 15.61 -2.81
CA GLN A 132 1.40 16.78 -2.76
C GLN A 132 -0.11 16.45 -2.67
N GLY A 133 -0.49 15.18 -2.65
CA GLY A 133 -1.90 14.77 -2.60
C GLY A 133 -2.50 14.90 -1.19
N TRP A 134 -3.81 15.03 -1.14
CA TRP A 134 -4.57 15.35 0.07
C TRP A 134 -4.52 14.29 1.18
N ASP A 135 -4.34 12.99 0.87
CA ASP A 135 -4.22 11.93 1.88
C ASP A 135 -2.80 11.78 2.43
N ALA A 136 -1.81 12.37 1.76
CA ALA A 136 -0.40 12.18 2.11
C ALA A 136 -0.01 12.68 3.52
N PRO A 137 -0.50 13.84 4.01
CA PRO A 137 -0.25 14.30 5.39
C PRO A 137 -0.74 13.30 6.44
N PHE A 138 -1.94 12.73 6.25
CA PHE A 138 -2.49 11.71 7.14
C PHE A 138 -1.53 10.51 7.28
N HIS A 139 -1.03 10.01 6.16
CA HIS A 139 -0.11 8.88 6.17
C HIS A 139 1.22 9.21 6.86
N GLY A 140 1.82 10.36 6.59
CA GLY A 140 3.05 10.80 7.23
C GLY A 140 2.88 11.01 8.73
N ASN A 141 1.81 11.69 9.14
CA ASN A 141 1.46 11.93 10.53
C ASN A 141 1.25 10.63 11.29
N LEU A 142 0.57 9.66 10.70
CA LEU A 142 0.31 8.37 11.33
C LEU A 142 1.61 7.56 11.55
N VAL A 143 2.53 7.57 10.58
CA VAL A 143 3.85 6.93 10.74
C VAL A 143 4.63 7.55 11.91
N ARG A 144 4.68 8.87 11.97
CA ARG A 144 5.39 9.57 13.06
C ARG A 144 4.73 9.34 14.41
N TRP A 145 3.40 9.43 14.46
CA TRP A 145 2.63 9.21 15.68
C TRP A 145 2.92 7.85 16.30
N ILE A 146 2.82 6.78 15.49
CA ILE A 146 3.11 5.42 15.94
C ILE A 146 4.56 5.30 16.44
N ALA A 147 5.53 5.88 15.73
CA ALA A 147 6.93 5.81 16.10
C ALA A 147 7.22 6.53 17.43
N GLU A 148 6.64 7.70 17.65
CA GLU A 148 6.85 8.51 18.88
C GLU A 148 6.14 7.90 20.09
N HIS A 149 4.88 7.47 19.92
CA HIS A 149 4.08 6.92 21.02
C HIS A 149 4.39 5.44 21.29
N GLY A 150 4.90 4.70 20.31
CA GLY A 150 5.17 3.26 20.45
C GLY A 150 3.90 2.42 20.59
N ASP A 151 2.79 2.88 20.04
CA ASP A 151 1.51 2.19 20.01
C ASP A 151 0.91 2.29 18.61
N ALA A 152 0.72 1.14 17.95
CA ALA A 152 0.18 1.05 16.60
C ALA A 152 -1.29 0.60 16.59
N ARG A 153 -1.97 0.50 17.74
CA ARG A 153 -3.38 0.07 17.75
C ARG A 153 -4.28 1.10 17.07
N PRO A 154 -5.21 0.70 16.20
CA PRO A 154 -6.13 1.62 15.53
C PRO A 154 -6.90 2.55 16.49
N SER A 155 -7.24 2.06 17.68
CA SER A 155 -7.95 2.86 18.71
C SER A 155 -7.13 4.01 19.32
N THR A 156 -5.82 4.03 19.13
CA THR A 156 -4.95 5.08 19.68
C THR A 156 -4.56 6.16 18.66
N VAL A 157 -4.94 5.96 17.39
CA VAL A 157 -4.57 6.86 16.29
C VAL A 157 -5.71 7.79 15.86
N GLY A 158 -6.83 7.82 16.59
CA GLY A 158 -7.98 8.66 16.29
C GLY A 158 -7.65 10.15 16.21
N THR A 159 -6.67 10.63 16.98
CA THR A 159 -6.18 12.01 16.92
C THR A 159 -5.77 12.42 15.50
N ILE A 160 -5.07 11.54 14.77
CA ILE A 160 -4.62 11.82 13.39
C ILE A 160 -5.80 11.89 12.42
N ALA A 161 -6.94 11.31 12.79
CA ALA A 161 -8.19 11.40 12.04
C ALA A 161 -9.08 12.58 12.49
N ASN A 162 -8.59 13.48 13.35
CA ASN A 162 -9.36 14.54 14.01
C ASN A 162 -10.50 14.01 14.91
N LEU A 163 -10.35 12.78 15.42
CA LEU A 163 -11.31 12.09 16.29
C LEU A 163 -10.64 11.64 17.61
N PRO A 164 -10.06 12.56 18.40
CA PRO A 164 -9.21 12.20 19.55
C PRO A 164 -9.96 11.45 20.66
N ASN A 165 -11.27 11.61 20.75
CA ASN A 165 -12.10 11.02 21.81
C ASN A 165 -12.83 9.74 21.35
N GLN A 166 -12.65 9.31 20.08
CA GLN A 166 -13.33 8.13 19.55
C GLN A 166 -12.52 6.86 19.88
N THR A 167 -12.91 6.16 20.92
CA THR A 167 -12.22 4.95 21.41
C THR A 167 -12.43 3.71 20.55
N ASP A 168 -13.48 3.69 19.74
CA ASP A 168 -13.82 2.63 18.78
C ASP A 168 -13.34 2.94 17.37
N TYR A 169 -12.54 4.00 17.18
CA TYR A 169 -11.95 4.33 15.89
C TYR A 169 -11.12 3.17 15.35
N PHE A 170 -11.31 2.88 14.08
CA PHE A 170 -10.56 1.85 13.38
C PHE A 170 -10.09 2.34 12.01
N TYR A 171 -8.80 2.18 11.77
CA TYR A 171 -8.16 2.36 10.49
C TYR A 171 -7.15 1.21 10.26
N PRO A 172 -7.10 0.56 9.08
CA PRO A 172 -6.11 -0.49 8.80
C PRO A 172 -4.72 0.12 8.65
N ASP A 173 -3.94 0.12 9.73
CA ASP A 173 -2.70 0.87 9.87
C ASP A 173 -1.41 0.06 9.70
N THR A 174 -1.51 -1.20 9.28
CA THR A 174 -0.39 -2.13 9.13
C THR A 174 0.76 -1.58 8.27
N TYR A 175 0.43 -0.83 7.20
CA TYR A 175 1.43 -0.16 6.37
C TYR A 175 2.22 0.86 7.20
N HIS A 176 1.54 1.69 7.95
CA HIS A 176 2.12 2.74 8.79
C HIS A 176 2.89 2.16 9.97
N ALA A 177 2.37 1.09 10.59
CA ALA A 177 3.05 0.37 11.67
C ALA A 177 4.41 -0.19 11.22
N LEU A 178 4.50 -0.75 10.00
CA LEU A 178 5.79 -1.19 9.44
C LEU A 178 6.74 -0.01 9.20
N LEU A 179 6.24 1.09 8.63
CA LEU A 179 7.03 2.28 8.34
C LEU A 179 7.48 3.02 9.60
N ALA A 180 6.66 3.02 10.64
CA ALA A 180 7.02 3.57 11.94
C ALA A 180 8.25 2.89 12.56
N LEU A 181 8.43 1.57 12.34
CA LEU A 181 9.65 0.87 12.76
C LEU A 181 10.88 1.38 12.01
N VAL A 182 10.76 1.64 10.72
CA VAL A 182 11.87 2.16 9.88
C VAL A 182 12.19 3.60 10.29
N PHE A 183 11.19 4.47 10.37
CA PHE A 183 11.34 5.86 10.78
C PHE A 183 11.91 5.98 12.20
N GLY A 184 11.40 5.19 13.13
CA GLY A 184 11.83 5.16 14.54
C GLY A 184 13.30 4.74 14.76
N THR A 185 13.99 4.22 13.73
CA THR A 185 15.45 3.98 13.82
C THR A 185 16.27 5.26 13.81
N GLY A 186 15.69 6.41 13.42
CA GLY A 186 16.38 7.68 13.23
C GLY A 186 17.33 7.72 12.04
N GLY A 187 17.40 6.64 11.25
CA GLY A 187 18.29 6.55 10.07
C GLY A 187 17.73 7.21 8.81
N LEU A 188 16.44 7.55 8.80
CA LEU A 188 15.72 8.17 7.68
C LEU A 188 14.80 9.27 8.20
N THR A 189 14.69 10.37 7.45
CA THR A 189 13.64 11.37 7.62
C THR A 189 12.32 10.85 7.03
N MET A 190 11.21 11.58 7.22
CA MET A 190 9.87 11.13 6.84
C MET A 190 9.76 10.85 5.34
N MET A 191 10.16 11.79 4.48
CA MET A 191 9.96 11.62 3.04
C MET A 191 10.77 10.46 2.44
N PRO A 192 12.07 10.28 2.73
CA PRO A 192 12.79 9.06 2.36
C PRO A 192 12.14 7.78 2.88
N THR A 193 11.59 7.77 4.10
CA THR A 193 10.89 6.59 4.63
C THR A 193 9.69 6.21 3.76
N LEU A 194 8.82 7.18 3.47
CA LEU A 194 7.62 6.98 2.66
C LEU A 194 7.97 6.62 1.20
N ASN A 195 8.85 7.38 0.57
CA ASN A 195 9.18 7.22 -0.85
C ASN A 195 9.95 5.91 -1.13
N LEU A 196 10.87 5.50 -0.24
CA LEU A 196 11.56 4.22 -0.39
C LEU A 196 10.64 3.03 -0.11
N ALA A 197 9.63 3.18 0.74
CA ALA A 197 8.59 2.17 0.93
C ALA A 197 7.75 1.99 -0.35
N VAL A 198 7.36 3.08 -1.00
CA VAL A 198 6.68 3.04 -2.31
C VAL A 198 7.56 2.35 -3.35
N LEU A 199 8.85 2.66 -3.40
CA LEU A 199 9.79 1.97 -4.29
C LEU A 199 9.84 0.46 -3.99
N ALA A 200 9.93 0.06 -2.72
CA ALA A 200 9.93 -1.36 -2.33
C ALA A 200 8.66 -2.08 -2.81
N VAL A 201 7.50 -1.43 -2.71
CA VAL A 201 6.22 -1.93 -3.23
C VAL A 201 6.27 -2.09 -4.76
N ILE A 202 6.75 -1.09 -5.50
CA ILE A 202 6.90 -1.17 -6.96
C ILE A 202 7.80 -2.35 -7.35
N LEU A 203 8.92 -2.56 -6.65
CA LEU A 203 9.84 -3.66 -6.91
C LEU A 203 9.25 -5.04 -6.59
N ALA A 204 8.28 -5.13 -5.67
CA ALA A 204 7.62 -6.38 -5.32
C ALA A 204 6.70 -6.90 -6.43
N VAL A 205 6.09 -6.01 -7.26
CA VAL A 205 5.11 -6.39 -8.28
C VAL A 205 5.66 -7.35 -9.33
N PRO A 206 6.78 -7.07 -10.02
CA PRO A 206 7.34 -8.00 -11.00
C PRO A 206 7.72 -9.36 -10.41
N LEU A 207 8.25 -9.36 -9.19
CA LEU A 207 8.59 -10.58 -8.46
C LEU A 207 7.34 -11.40 -8.12
N GLY A 208 6.29 -10.75 -7.64
CA GLY A 208 4.99 -11.37 -7.34
C GLY A 208 4.37 -12.02 -8.58
N VAL A 209 4.33 -11.28 -9.70
CA VAL A 209 3.78 -11.79 -10.98
C VAL A 209 4.60 -12.96 -11.51
N ALA A 210 5.93 -12.89 -11.44
CA ALA A 210 6.77 -14.01 -11.85
C ALA A 210 6.50 -15.27 -11.01
N ALA A 211 6.43 -15.12 -9.68
CA ALA A 211 6.14 -16.23 -8.78
C ALA A 211 4.75 -16.82 -9.01
N MET A 212 3.73 -15.99 -9.22
CA MET A 212 2.38 -16.41 -9.55
C MET A 212 2.33 -17.17 -10.88
N CYS A 213 2.80 -16.57 -11.95
CA CYS A 213 2.79 -17.20 -13.28
C CYS A 213 3.55 -18.53 -13.28
N HIS A 214 4.72 -18.58 -12.59
CA HIS A 214 5.48 -19.81 -12.43
C HIS A 214 4.71 -20.87 -11.62
N ALA A 215 4.12 -20.51 -10.50
CA ALA A 215 3.32 -21.43 -9.68
C ALA A 215 2.14 -22.03 -10.45
N TRP A 216 1.51 -21.25 -11.33
CA TRP A 216 0.39 -21.66 -12.19
C TRP A 216 0.83 -22.20 -13.55
N LYS A 217 2.12 -22.61 -13.67
CA LYS A 217 2.70 -23.35 -14.81
C LYS A 217 2.67 -22.60 -16.14
N MET A 218 2.77 -21.28 -16.13
CA MET A 218 3.08 -20.54 -17.35
C MET A 218 4.50 -20.88 -17.81
N PRO A 219 4.76 -21.02 -19.13
CA PRO A 219 6.10 -21.25 -19.62
C PRO A 219 7.09 -20.13 -19.27
N PRO A 220 8.39 -20.43 -19.05
CA PRO A 220 9.38 -19.46 -18.56
C PRO A 220 9.49 -18.18 -19.40
N LEU A 221 9.37 -18.26 -20.74
CA LEU A 221 9.33 -17.09 -21.62
C LEU A 221 8.12 -16.19 -21.34
N GLY A 222 6.94 -16.79 -21.09
CA GLY A 222 5.74 -16.06 -20.71
C GLY A 222 5.86 -15.42 -19.34
N VAL A 223 6.46 -16.14 -18.37
CA VAL A 223 6.72 -15.60 -17.02
C VAL A 223 7.63 -14.38 -17.11
N ALA A 224 8.73 -14.47 -17.86
CA ALA A 224 9.68 -13.37 -18.04
C ALA A 224 9.01 -12.15 -18.68
N ALA A 225 8.21 -12.35 -19.73
CA ALA A 225 7.49 -11.28 -20.41
C ALA A 225 6.43 -10.65 -19.52
N ALA A 226 5.65 -11.45 -18.78
CA ALA A 226 4.65 -10.96 -17.85
C ALA A 226 5.27 -10.07 -16.76
N ALA A 227 6.36 -10.55 -16.14
CA ALA A 227 7.08 -9.78 -15.13
C ALA A 227 7.66 -8.47 -15.67
N ALA A 228 8.22 -8.49 -16.88
CA ALA A 228 8.87 -7.32 -17.48
C ALA A 228 7.90 -6.16 -17.75
N VAL A 229 6.62 -6.46 -18.07
CA VAL A 229 5.65 -5.42 -18.45
C VAL A 229 4.75 -4.96 -17.31
N THR A 230 4.87 -5.52 -16.11
CA THR A 230 3.99 -5.18 -14.96
C THR A 230 3.98 -3.70 -14.63
N THR A 231 5.12 -3.04 -14.75
CA THR A 231 5.32 -1.62 -14.44
C THR A 231 5.19 -0.69 -15.66
N TRP A 232 4.66 -1.21 -16.78
CA TRP A 232 4.37 -0.39 -17.96
C TRP A 232 2.96 0.21 -17.93
N PHE A 233 2.02 -0.43 -17.19
CA PHE A 233 0.64 0.04 -17.07
C PHE A 233 0.56 1.32 -16.23
N THR A 234 -0.20 2.32 -16.72
CA THR A 234 -0.39 3.59 -16.01
C THR A 234 -1.29 3.43 -14.79
N SER A 235 -2.41 2.72 -14.94
CA SER A 235 -3.42 2.58 -13.87
C SER A 235 -2.92 1.87 -12.62
N PHE A 236 -1.87 1.04 -12.73
CA PHE A 236 -1.16 0.49 -11.57
C PHE A 236 0.32 0.29 -11.89
N PRO A 237 1.24 0.82 -11.06
CA PRO A 237 0.98 1.46 -9.76
C PRO A 237 0.76 2.99 -9.82
N TYR A 238 1.02 3.66 -10.94
CA TYR A 238 1.27 5.11 -10.98
C TYR A 238 0.03 5.97 -10.71
N ASP A 239 -1.13 5.63 -11.27
CA ASP A 239 -2.36 6.37 -11.00
C ASP A 239 -2.76 6.28 -9.53
N SER A 240 -2.60 5.10 -8.92
CA SER A 240 -2.89 4.90 -7.49
C SER A 240 -1.85 5.55 -6.56
N LEU A 241 -0.64 5.83 -7.06
CA LEU A 241 0.40 6.59 -6.34
C LEU A 241 0.21 8.10 -6.49
N TRP A 242 -0.34 8.53 -7.61
CA TRP A 242 -0.65 9.93 -7.86
C TRP A 242 -1.89 10.37 -7.10
N ARG A 243 -3.00 9.59 -7.21
CA ARG A 243 -4.30 10.00 -6.68
C ARG A 243 -4.42 9.69 -5.19
N GLY A 244 -4.43 10.73 -4.41
CA GLY A 244 -4.63 10.66 -2.97
C GLY A 244 -3.40 10.94 -2.12
N PRO A 245 -2.35 10.15 -2.04
CA PRO A 245 -2.03 8.84 -2.64
C PRO A 245 -2.66 7.65 -1.88
N LEU A 246 -2.84 6.52 -2.57
CA LEU A 246 -3.45 5.33 -1.99
C LEU A 246 -2.40 4.32 -1.48
N TRP A 247 -1.39 4.74 -0.75
CA TRP A 247 -0.20 3.91 -0.42
C TRP A 247 -0.51 2.55 0.21
N PRO A 248 -1.37 2.42 1.25
CA PRO A 248 -1.69 1.11 1.81
C PRO A 248 -2.43 0.21 0.82
N TYR A 249 -3.33 0.78 0.02
CA TYR A 249 -4.05 0.05 -1.03
C TYR A 249 -3.09 -0.43 -2.13
N VAL A 250 -2.19 0.43 -2.60
CA VAL A 250 -1.16 0.08 -3.58
C VAL A 250 -0.27 -1.05 -3.08
N ALA A 251 0.17 -0.99 -1.81
CA ALA A 251 0.93 -2.06 -1.19
C ALA A 251 0.15 -3.38 -1.21
N GLY A 252 -1.13 -3.36 -0.88
CA GLY A 252 -1.97 -4.54 -0.88
C GLY A 252 -2.23 -5.11 -2.28
N VAL A 253 -2.53 -4.27 -3.28
CA VAL A 253 -2.67 -4.72 -4.69
C VAL A 253 -1.36 -5.34 -5.20
N ALA A 254 -0.20 -4.76 -4.85
CA ALA A 254 1.11 -5.31 -5.19
C ALA A 254 1.36 -6.70 -4.56
N MET A 255 0.72 -7.02 -3.45
CA MET A 255 0.83 -8.32 -2.78
C MET A 255 -0.14 -9.38 -3.34
N LEU A 256 -1.16 -9.00 -4.13
CA LEU A 256 -2.12 -9.96 -4.69
C LEU A 256 -1.45 -11.07 -5.52
N PRO A 257 -0.48 -10.81 -6.41
CA PRO A 257 0.18 -11.89 -7.15
C PRO A 257 0.88 -12.89 -6.24
N ALA A 258 1.51 -12.44 -5.16
CA ALA A 258 2.15 -13.31 -4.17
C ALA A 258 1.11 -14.18 -3.45
N MET A 259 -0.04 -13.60 -3.06
CA MET A 259 -1.15 -14.34 -2.47
C MET A 259 -1.70 -15.40 -3.42
N LEU A 260 -1.82 -15.09 -4.71
CA LEU A 260 -2.26 -16.03 -5.74
C LEU A 260 -1.22 -17.13 -6.02
N ALA A 261 0.08 -16.86 -5.86
CA ALA A 261 1.11 -17.89 -5.87
C ALA A 261 0.94 -18.86 -4.68
N LEU A 262 0.64 -18.33 -3.48
CA LEU A 262 0.34 -19.15 -2.29
C LEU A 262 -0.93 -20.00 -2.46
N ALA A 263 -1.96 -19.48 -3.12
CA ALA A 263 -3.21 -20.19 -3.38
C ALA A 263 -2.98 -21.53 -4.11
N LYS A 264 -1.92 -21.63 -4.95
CA LYS A 264 -1.57 -22.89 -5.62
C LYS A 264 -1.18 -24.02 -4.64
N HIS A 265 -0.64 -23.67 -3.46
CA HIS A 265 -0.33 -24.65 -2.41
C HIS A 265 -1.58 -25.27 -1.80
N LEU A 266 -2.76 -24.62 -1.90
CA LEU A 266 -4.02 -25.14 -1.41
C LEU A 266 -4.55 -26.30 -2.25
N LEU A 267 -4.16 -26.35 -3.52
CA LEU A 267 -4.54 -27.42 -4.43
C LEU A 267 -3.67 -28.69 -4.25
N ARG A 268 -2.61 -28.59 -3.41
CA ARG A 268 -1.74 -29.72 -3.05
C ARG A 268 -2.30 -30.45 -1.83
N PRO A 269 -2.39 -31.77 -1.85
CA PRO A 269 -2.92 -32.50 -0.70
C PRO A 269 -1.98 -32.47 0.52
N HIS A 270 -2.57 -32.38 1.72
CA HIS A 270 -1.95 -32.65 3.02
C HIS A 270 -0.77 -31.76 3.46
N GLY A 271 -0.86 -30.46 3.30
CA GLY A 271 0.16 -29.54 3.83
C GLY A 271 -0.41 -28.48 4.77
N ILE A 272 0.27 -28.17 5.87
CA ILE A 272 -0.05 -27.02 6.75
C ILE A 272 0.53 -25.71 6.19
N THR A 273 1.56 -25.79 5.36
CA THR A 273 2.25 -24.63 4.78
C THR A 273 1.30 -23.69 4.03
N GLY A 274 0.45 -24.26 3.15
CA GLY A 274 -0.55 -23.49 2.41
C GLY A 274 -1.55 -22.76 3.32
N PRO A 275 -2.26 -23.50 4.21
CA PRO A 275 -3.19 -22.89 5.17
C PRO A 275 -2.58 -21.77 6.02
N VAL A 276 -1.41 -22.00 6.62
CA VAL A 276 -0.73 -20.99 7.47
C VAL A 276 -0.32 -19.79 6.64
N ALA A 277 0.30 -20.00 5.47
CA ALA A 277 0.75 -18.92 4.61
C ALA A 277 -0.41 -18.05 4.09
N VAL A 278 -1.51 -18.70 3.67
CA VAL A 278 -2.71 -17.98 3.20
C VAL A 278 -3.39 -17.26 4.37
N GLY A 279 -3.50 -17.89 5.54
CA GLY A 279 -4.07 -17.24 6.73
C GLY A 279 -3.31 -15.97 7.14
N VAL A 280 -1.98 -16.05 7.24
CA VAL A 280 -1.12 -14.87 7.54
C VAL A 280 -1.19 -13.85 6.40
N GLY A 281 -1.24 -14.30 5.14
CA GLY A 281 -1.42 -13.41 3.99
C GLY A 281 -2.76 -12.67 3.99
N VAL A 282 -3.85 -13.32 4.43
CA VAL A 282 -5.18 -12.70 4.61
C VAL A 282 -5.10 -11.60 5.67
N ALA A 283 -4.43 -11.85 6.81
CA ALA A 283 -4.21 -10.82 7.82
C ALA A 283 -3.42 -9.62 7.25
N GLY A 284 -2.37 -9.90 6.47
CA GLY A 284 -1.59 -8.85 5.80
C GLY A 284 -2.41 -7.99 4.85
N LEU A 285 -3.23 -8.62 4.00
CA LEU A 285 -4.10 -7.89 3.08
C LEU A 285 -5.19 -7.09 3.81
N ALA A 286 -5.82 -7.69 4.85
CA ALA A 286 -6.83 -7.01 5.66
C ALA A 286 -6.26 -5.79 6.41
N GLY A 287 -5.05 -5.95 6.97
CA GLY A 287 -4.37 -4.87 7.68
C GLY A 287 -3.78 -3.79 6.77
N LEU A 288 -3.53 -4.09 5.50
CA LEU A 288 -3.15 -3.09 4.49
C LEU A 288 -4.37 -2.29 4.03
N HIS A 289 -5.42 -2.97 3.61
CA HIS A 289 -6.67 -2.32 3.18
C HIS A 289 -7.80 -3.37 3.13
N THR A 290 -8.84 -3.17 3.90
CA THR A 290 -9.90 -4.18 4.12
C THR A 290 -10.62 -4.59 2.83
N SER A 291 -10.75 -3.69 1.83
CA SER A 291 -11.36 -4.03 0.53
C SER A 291 -10.64 -5.16 -0.20
N LEU A 292 -9.37 -5.40 0.07
CA LEU A 292 -8.60 -6.47 -0.57
C LEU A 292 -9.07 -7.87 -0.17
N ILE A 293 -9.80 -7.99 0.93
CA ILE A 293 -10.45 -9.25 1.31
C ILE A 293 -11.56 -9.61 0.32
N PHE A 294 -12.30 -8.63 -0.18
CA PHE A 294 -13.28 -8.85 -1.25
C PHE A 294 -12.59 -9.24 -2.55
N VAL A 295 -11.47 -8.57 -2.88
CA VAL A 295 -10.67 -8.89 -4.09
C VAL A 295 -10.19 -10.35 -4.05
N ILE A 296 -9.57 -10.77 -2.94
CA ILE A 296 -9.04 -12.14 -2.84
C ILE A 296 -10.15 -13.18 -2.75
N ALA A 297 -11.30 -12.85 -2.16
CA ALA A 297 -12.47 -13.72 -2.17
C ALA A 297 -12.98 -13.96 -3.60
N VAL A 298 -13.05 -12.93 -4.43
CA VAL A 298 -13.39 -13.07 -5.87
C VAL A 298 -12.40 -14.00 -6.57
N TYR A 299 -11.09 -13.80 -6.38
CA TYR A 299 -10.08 -14.69 -6.97
C TYR A 299 -10.24 -16.14 -6.50
N PHE A 300 -10.49 -16.39 -5.22
CA PHE A 300 -10.68 -17.76 -4.71
C PHE A 300 -11.95 -18.40 -5.23
N ILE A 301 -13.04 -17.64 -5.39
CA ILE A 301 -14.26 -18.13 -6.04
C ILE A 301 -13.96 -18.52 -7.51
N LEU A 302 -13.23 -17.68 -8.25
CA LEU A 302 -12.87 -17.96 -9.64
C LEU A 302 -11.91 -19.16 -9.78
N ILE A 303 -10.99 -19.35 -8.84
CA ILE A 303 -10.15 -20.55 -8.76
C ILE A 303 -11.02 -21.79 -8.48
N LEU A 304 -11.98 -21.69 -7.56
CA LEU A 304 -12.94 -22.76 -7.28
C LEU A 304 -13.76 -23.10 -8.54
N VAL A 305 -14.26 -22.10 -9.26
CA VAL A 305 -14.95 -22.27 -10.54
C VAL A 305 -14.04 -23.00 -11.53
N ALA A 306 -12.77 -22.60 -11.66
CA ALA A 306 -11.81 -23.28 -12.53
C ALA A 306 -11.58 -24.76 -12.14
N VAL A 307 -11.60 -25.07 -10.85
CA VAL A 307 -11.54 -26.46 -10.35
C VAL A 307 -12.82 -27.23 -10.69
N LEU A 308 -14.00 -26.64 -10.50
CA LEU A 308 -15.29 -27.27 -10.81
C LEU A 308 -15.44 -27.59 -12.31
N PHE A 309 -14.97 -26.69 -13.17
CA PHE A 309 -14.92 -26.90 -14.63
C PHE A 309 -13.73 -27.78 -15.08
N ARG A 310 -12.92 -28.30 -14.14
CA ARG A 310 -11.75 -29.15 -14.39
C ARG A 310 -10.65 -28.50 -15.22
N TRP A 311 -10.60 -27.16 -15.27
CA TRP A 311 -9.48 -26.42 -15.84
C TRP A 311 -8.26 -26.48 -14.91
N GLU A 312 -8.51 -26.56 -13.59
CA GLU A 312 -7.52 -26.88 -12.58
C GLU A 312 -7.86 -28.20 -11.87
N LYS A 313 -6.82 -28.97 -11.52
CA LYS A 313 -7.00 -30.28 -10.90
C LYS A 313 -6.83 -30.22 -9.40
N ILE A 314 -7.76 -30.83 -8.68
CA ILE A 314 -7.70 -31.04 -7.22
C ILE A 314 -8.16 -32.45 -6.89
N ASP A 315 -7.51 -33.06 -5.89
CA ASP A 315 -8.02 -34.25 -5.23
C ASP A 315 -8.85 -33.82 -4.03
N TRP A 316 -10.17 -33.72 -4.18
CA TRP A 316 -11.09 -33.25 -3.16
C TRP A 316 -10.96 -34.01 -1.83
N ARG A 317 -10.83 -35.32 -1.89
CA ARG A 317 -10.75 -36.18 -0.67
C ARG A 317 -9.47 -35.90 0.11
N ARG A 318 -8.37 -35.68 -0.59
CA ARG A 318 -7.06 -35.42 0.01
C ARG A 318 -6.85 -33.96 0.38
N SER A 319 -7.49 -33.03 -0.31
CA SER A 319 -7.32 -31.56 -0.08
C SER A 319 -8.36 -30.99 0.89
N ALA A 320 -9.43 -31.71 1.25
CA ALA A 320 -10.50 -31.19 2.10
C ALA A 320 -9.99 -30.64 3.45
N SER A 321 -9.11 -31.37 4.13
CA SER A 321 -8.53 -30.91 5.39
C SER A 321 -7.67 -29.64 5.23
N THR A 322 -6.93 -29.53 4.13
CA THR A 322 -6.14 -28.34 3.77
C THR A 322 -7.04 -27.13 3.52
N LEU A 323 -8.13 -27.32 2.78
CA LEU A 323 -9.09 -26.26 2.49
C LEU A 323 -9.82 -25.78 3.75
N ILE A 324 -10.29 -26.73 4.59
CA ILE A 324 -10.93 -26.40 5.88
C ILE A 324 -9.96 -25.63 6.78
N ALA A 325 -8.72 -26.14 6.94
CA ALA A 325 -7.70 -25.46 7.74
C ALA A 325 -7.41 -24.05 7.20
N THR A 326 -7.43 -23.85 5.88
CA THR A 326 -7.24 -22.53 5.26
C THR A 326 -8.38 -21.58 5.63
N VAL A 327 -9.63 -22.02 5.49
CA VAL A 327 -10.79 -21.20 5.85
C VAL A 327 -10.77 -20.83 7.33
N VAL A 328 -10.45 -21.79 8.20
CA VAL A 328 -10.36 -21.56 9.65
C VAL A 328 -9.25 -20.54 9.96
N LEU A 329 -8.04 -20.73 9.42
CA LEU A 329 -6.92 -19.83 9.72
C LEU A 329 -7.12 -18.45 9.09
N ALA A 330 -7.68 -18.37 7.87
CA ALA A 330 -8.05 -17.11 7.26
C ALA A 330 -9.10 -16.34 8.10
N ALA A 331 -10.08 -17.06 8.66
CA ALA A 331 -11.08 -16.45 9.55
C ALA A 331 -10.44 -16.03 10.89
N VAL A 332 -9.67 -16.89 11.53
CA VAL A 332 -9.03 -16.59 12.83
C VAL A 332 -8.09 -15.39 12.73
N PHE A 333 -7.32 -15.27 11.66
CA PHE A 333 -6.36 -14.17 11.49
C PHE A 333 -6.96 -12.93 10.83
N GLY A 334 -7.97 -13.10 9.97
CA GLY A 334 -8.57 -11.99 9.23
C GLY A 334 -9.74 -11.30 9.96
N LEU A 335 -10.64 -12.06 10.62
CA LEU A 335 -11.83 -11.47 11.24
C LEU A 335 -11.53 -10.39 12.29
N PRO A 336 -10.49 -10.51 13.14
CA PRO A 336 -10.15 -9.46 14.09
C PRO A 336 -9.83 -8.10 13.45
N LEU A 337 -9.42 -8.10 12.19
CA LEU A 337 -9.10 -6.89 11.41
C LEU A 337 -10.30 -6.44 10.56
N VAL A 338 -11.06 -7.41 10.02
CA VAL A 338 -12.19 -7.12 9.12
C VAL A 338 -13.41 -6.63 9.89
N LEU A 339 -13.77 -7.25 11.02
CA LEU A 339 -14.97 -6.90 11.76
C LEU A 339 -14.97 -5.44 12.26
N PRO A 340 -13.91 -4.93 12.91
CA PRO A 340 -13.88 -3.52 13.31
C PRO A 340 -13.97 -2.56 12.12
N SER A 341 -13.36 -2.92 10.99
CA SER A 341 -13.45 -2.14 9.76
C SER A 341 -14.88 -2.09 9.21
N LEU A 342 -15.64 -3.18 9.30
CA LEU A 342 -17.03 -3.21 8.85
C LEU A 342 -17.95 -2.38 9.77
N TYR A 343 -17.70 -2.39 11.08
CA TYR A 343 -18.46 -1.54 12.02
C TYR A 343 -18.19 -0.05 11.78
N ASN A 344 -17.01 0.32 11.31
CA ASN A 344 -16.63 1.70 11.00
C ASN A 344 -16.76 2.04 9.50
N ALA A 345 -17.47 1.22 8.71
CA ALA A 345 -17.52 1.38 7.25
C ALA A 345 -18.41 2.52 6.75
N GLY A 346 -19.18 3.20 7.61
CA GLY A 346 -20.13 4.23 7.19
C GLY A 346 -19.53 5.32 6.31
N GLY A 347 -18.40 5.91 6.71
CA GLY A 347 -17.69 6.92 5.92
C GLY A 347 -17.08 6.38 4.62
N VAL A 348 -16.78 5.08 4.56
CA VAL A 348 -16.23 4.41 3.37
C VAL A 348 -17.33 4.19 2.33
N THR A 349 -18.46 3.64 2.76
CA THR A 349 -19.54 3.23 1.86
C THR A 349 -20.42 4.39 1.41
N SER A 350 -20.40 5.52 2.12
CA SER A 350 -21.14 6.75 1.75
C SER A 350 -20.37 7.65 0.77
N ALA A 351 -19.10 7.36 0.47
CA ALA A 351 -18.34 8.11 -0.53
C ALA A 351 -19.01 7.98 -1.91
N THR A 352 -19.13 9.09 -2.63
CA THR A 352 -19.69 9.13 -3.98
C THR A 352 -18.72 9.80 -4.93
N TRP A 353 -18.69 9.31 -6.16
CA TRP A 353 -17.88 9.88 -7.24
C TRP A 353 -18.75 10.00 -8.48
N ALA A 354 -18.69 11.15 -9.12
CA ALA A 354 -19.37 11.36 -10.40
C ALA A 354 -18.82 10.42 -11.47
N SER A 355 -19.66 10.04 -12.43
CA SER A 355 -19.23 9.28 -13.59
C SER A 355 -18.30 10.12 -14.46
N GLU A 356 -17.15 9.55 -14.86
CA GLU A 356 -16.13 10.22 -15.67
C GLU A 356 -16.11 9.74 -17.13
N ALA A 357 -16.87 8.68 -17.46
CA ALA A 357 -16.92 8.09 -18.81
C ALA A 357 -18.31 7.60 -19.19
N THR A 358 -18.53 7.42 -20.49
CA THR A 358 -19.69 6.66 -20.98
C THR A 358 -19.45 5.16 -20.81
N VAL A 359 -20.51 4.33 -20.85
CA VAL A 359 -20.37 2.86 -20.79
C VAL A 359 -19.44 2.34 -21.90
N SER A 360 -19.56 2.87 -23.11
CA SER A 360 -18.68 2.48 -24.23
C SER A 360 -17.23 2.93 -23.99
N GLY A 361 -17.02 4.08 -23.35
CA GLY A 361 -15.71 4.57 -22.93
C GLY A 361 -15.08 3.63 -21.91
N GLY A 362 -15.76 3.33 -20.79
CA GLY A 362 -15.28 2.42 -19.77
C GLY A 362 -14.97 1.01 -20.27
N LEU A 363 -15.81 0.48 -21.19
CA LEU A 363 -15.52 -0.79 -21.88
C LEU A 363 -14.29 -0.69 -22.77
N GLY A 364 -14.13 0.41 -23.53
CA GLY A 364 -12.97 0.66 -24.39
C GLY A 364 -11.67 0.70 -23.58
N GLU A 365 -11.67 1.40 -22.46
CA GLU A 365 -10.54 1.46 -21.53
C GLU A 365 -10.20 0.08 -20.94
N THR A 366 -11.22 -0.70 -20.58
CA THR A 366 -11.04 -2.09 -20.11
C THR A 366 -10.39 -2.94 -21.16
N ILE A 367 -10.90 -2.95 -22.42
CA ILE A 367 -10.40 -3.78 -23.52
C ILE A 367 -8.96 -3.40 -23.89
N THR A 368 -8.62 -2.14 -23.80
CA THR A 368 -7.26 -1.65 -24.09
C THR A 368 -6.31 -1.73 -22.90
N PHE A 369 -6.73 -2.26 -21.74
CA PHE A 369 -5.97 -2.30 -20.50
C PHE A 369 -5.42 -0.93 -20.08
N SER A 370 -6.20 0.11 -20.32
CA SER A 370 -5.83 1.50 -20.06
C SER A 370 -6.89 2.24 -19.24
N PRO A 371 -7.41 1.64 -18.12
CA PRO A 371 -8.37 2.30 -17.26
C PRO A 371 -7.85 3.67 -16.79
N MET A 372 -8.72 4.69 -16.82
CA MET A 372 -8.42 6.07 -16.38
C MET A 372 -7.23 6.73 -17.12
N ALA A 373 -6.77 6.14 -18.21
CA ALA A 373 -5.68 6.68 -18.98
C ALA A 373 -6.18 7.62 -20.08
N ASN A 374 -5.63 8.83 -20.18
CA ASN A 374 -6.01 9.82 -21.18
C ASN A 374 -5.94 9.29 -22.63
N PHE A 375 -5.02 8.34 -22.87
CA PHE A 375 -4.84 7.68 -24.16
C PHE A 375 -4.59 6.18 -23.98
N PRO A 376 -5.15 5.31 -24.83
CA PRO A 376 -4.91 3.88 -24.75
C PRO A 376 -3.42 3.52 -24.86
N GLN A 377 -3.02 2.48 -24.12
CA GLN A 377 -1.66 1.94 -24.13
C GLN A 377 -1.56 0.81 -25.18
N TRP A 378 -1.74 1.13 -26.47
CA TRP A 378 -1.90 0.18 -27.57
C TRP A 378 -0.83 -0.93 -27.59
N TRP A 379 0.42 -0.60 -27.30
CA TRP A 379 1.55 -1.52 -27.47
C TRP A 379 1.66 -2.60 -26.38
N ILE A 380 0.91 -2.46 -25.30
CA ILE A 380 0.69 -3.52 -24.32
C ILE A 380 -0.77 -3.99 -24.32
N GLY A 381 -1.72 -3.10 -24.54
CA GLY A 381 -3.15 -3.41 -24.48
C GLY A 381 -3.59 -4.39 -25.57
N VAL A 382 -3.22 -4.15 -26.83
CA VAL A 382 -3.58 -5.07 -27.94
C VAL A 382 -2.93 -6.45 -27.76
N PRO A 383 -1.62 -6.58 -27.48
CA PRO A 383 -1.02 -7.86 -27.14
C PRO A 383 -1.67 -8.56 -25.94
N ALA A 384 -2.01 -7.80 -24.88
CA ALA A 384 -2.69 -8.36 -23.72
C ALA A 384 -4.10 -8.87 -24.07
N PHE A 385 -4.88 -8.12 -24.86
CA PHE A 385 -6.20 -8.57 -25.29
C PHE A 385 -6.12 -9.87 -26.13
N ILE A 386 -5.18 -9.95 -27.08
CA ILE A 386 -4.90 -11.19 -27.82
C ILE A 386 -4.50 -12.30 -26.82
N GLY A 387 -3.70 -11.98 -25.83
CA GLY A 387 -3.29 -12.89 -24.76
C GLY A 387 -4.46 -13.45 -23.95
N ILE A 388 -5.50 -12.65 -23.66
CA ILE A 388 -6.75 -13.15 -23.04
C ILE A 388 -7.39 -14.22 -23.93
N VAL A 389 -7.49 -13.98 -25.24
CA VAL A 389 -8.03 -14.96 -26.19
C VAL A 389 -7.18 -16.25 -26.21
N LEU A 390 -5.86 -16.11 -26.13
CA LEU A 390 -4.94 -17.25 -26.09
C LEU A 390 -5.04 -18.03 -24.77
N LEU A 391 -5.20 -17.36 -23.61
CA LEU A 391 -5.45 -18.02 -22.33
C LEU A 391 -6.73 -18.87 -22.38
N VAL A 392 -7.81 -18.34 -22.97
CA VAL A 392 -9.06 -19.08 -23.20
C VAL A 392 -8.83 -20.28 -24.13
N ARG A 393 -8.16 -20.08 -25.27
CA ARG A 393 -7.87 -21.13 -26.25
C ARG A 393 -7.04 -22.26 -25.64
N HIS A 394 -6.03 -21.94 -24.85
CA HIS A 394 -5.13 -22.91 -24.23
C HIS A 394 -5.67 -23.42 -22.88
N ARG A 395 -6.80 -22.91 -22.39
CA ARG A 395 -7.40 -23.22 -21.09
C ARG A 395 -6.40 -23.05 -19.94
N ARG A 396 -5.56 -22.02 -20.01
CA ARG A 396 -4.53 -21.71 -19.01
C ARG A 396 -4.99 -20.55 -18.15
N MET A 397 -4.87 -20.69 -16.83
CA MET A 397 -5.24 -19.66 -15.85
C MET A 397 -6.62 -19.03 -16.13
N MET A 398 -7.63 -19.87 -16.40
CA MET A 398 -9.00 -19.43 -16.75
C MET A 398 -9.62 -18.55 -15.65
N TRP A 399 -9.19 -18.75 -14.40
CA TRP A 399 -9.59 -17.91 -13.28
C TRP A 399 -9.08 -16.46 -13.44
N MET A 400 -7.94 -16.22 -14.08
CA MET A 400 -7.44 -14.87 -14.40
C MET A 400 -8.28 -14.21 -15.49
N VAL A 401 -8.75 -14.98 -16.49
CA VAL A 401 -9.70 -14.48 -17.47
C VAL A 401 -11.02 -14.07 -16.81
N GLY A 402 -11.50 -14.90 -15.87
CA GLY A 402 -12.66 -14.55 -15.04
C GLY A 402 -12.43 -13.28 -14.22
N ALA A 403 -11.27 -13.12 -13.62
CA ALA A 403 -10.91 -11.92 -12.86
C ALA A 403 -10.88 -10.66 -13.75
N TYR A 404 -10.33 -10.76 -14.96
CA TYR A 404 -10.38 -9.67 -15.94
C TYR A 404 -11.82 -9.25 -16.28
N ILE A 405 -12.71 -10.23 -16.49
CA ILE A 405 -14.13 -9.94 -16.78
C ILE A 405 -14.81 -9.28 -15.59
N VAL A 406 -14.56 -9.78 -14.36
CA VAL A 406 -15.18 -9.23 -13.15
C VAL A 406 -14.66 -7.83 -12.84
N PHE A 407 -13.35 -7.64 -12.71
CA PHE A 407 -12.79 -6.36 -12.32
C PHE A 407 -12.83 -5.32 -13.45
N GLY A 408 -12.64 -5.74 -14.69
CA GLY A 408 -12.80 -4.87 -15.87
C GLY A 408 -14.26 -4.44 -16.07
N GLY A 409 -15.21 -5.37 -15.90
CA GLY A 409 -16.64 -5.04 -15.94
C GLY A 409 -17.07 -4.14 -14.78
N LEU A 410 -16.54 -4.39 -13.58
CA LEU A 410 -16.81 -3.55 -12.40
C LEU A 410 -16.22 -2.14 -12.60
N PHE A 411 -15.01 -2.02 -13.15
CA PHE A 411 -14.42 -0.74 -13.51
C PHE A 411 -15.30 0.01 -14.52
N ALA A 412 -15.66 -0.65 -15.64
CA ALA A 412 -16.50 -0.04 -16.67
C ALA A 412 -17.85 0.42 -16.09
N ALA A 413 -18.45 -0.36 -15.18
CA ALA A 413 -19.69 0.02 -14.50
C ALA A 413 -19.51 1.22 -13.57
N THR A 414 -18.48 1.21 -12.72
CA THR A 414 -18.25 2.25 -11.70
C THR A 414 -17.87 3.60 -12.31
N VAL A 415 -17.09 3.59 -13.41
CA VAL A 415 -16.68 4.82 -14.09
C VAL A 415 -17.82 5.49 -14.90
N SER A 416 -18.92 4.75 -15.17
CA SER A 416 -19.96 5.21 -16.10
C SER A 416 -21.40 5.17 -15.57
N LEU A 417 -21.64 4.52 -14.43
CA LEU A 417 -23.02 4.33 -13.90
C LEU A 417 -23.08 4.74 -12.43
N GLU A 418 -24.01 5.66 -12.13
CA GLU A 418 -24.35 6.09 -10.77
C GLU A 418 -25.64 5.40 -10.35
N THR A 419 -25.58 4.14 -9.94
CA THR A 419 -26.74 3.37 -9.54
C THR A 419 -26.54 2.74 -8.16
N PRO A 420 -27.59 2.63 -7.32
CA PRO A 420 -27.51 2.04 -5.98
C PRO A 420 -26.92 0.63 -5.96
N LEU A 421 -27.12 -0.16 -7.04
CA LEU A 421 -26.54 -1.50 -7.16
C LEU A 421 -25.02 -1.44 -7.28
N ILE A 422 -24.50 -0.57 -8.14
CA ILE A 422 -23.06 -0.40 -8.35
C ILE A 422 -22.43 0.17 -7.07
N GLU A 423 -23.03 1.20 -6.48
CA GLU A 423 -22.57 1.79 -5.21
C GLU A 423 -22.55 0.76 -4.07
N THR A 424 -23.54 -0.12 -3.98
CA THR A 424 -23.54 -1.20 -2.98
C THR A 424 -22.38 -2.18 -3.19
N ILE A 425 -22.10 -2.58 -4.44
CA ILE A 425 -21.05 -3.54 -4.77
C ILE A 425 -19.67 -2.90 -4.59
N THR A 426 -19.52 -1.63 -4.92
CA THR A 426 -18.23 -0.92 -4.91
C THR A 426 -18.00 -0.11 -3.64
N GLY A 427 -18.97 -0.04 -2.74
CA GLY A 427 -18.85 0.61 -1.43
C GLY A 427 -17.59 0.26 -0.64
N PRO A 428 -17.18 -1.03 -0.55
CA PRO A 428 -15.92 -1.40 0.09
C PRO A 428 -14.66 -0.75 -0.53
N PHE A 429 -14.76 -0.23 -1.74
CA PHE A 429 -13.72 0.50 -2.47
C PHE A 429 -13.95 2.02 -2.46
N TYR A 430 -14.76 2.56 -1.55
CA TYR A 430 -15.16 3.98 -1.52
C TYR A 430 -15.91 4.43 -2.78
N ASN A 431 -16.55 3.51 -3.50
CA ASN A 431 -17.14 3.75 -4.83
C ASN A 431 -16.14 4.34 -5.84
N ASP A 432 -14.85 4.27 -5.55
CA ASP A 432 -13.76 4.88 -6.29
C ASP A 432 -13.32 4.00 -7.47
N HIS A 433 -13.65 4.42 -8.68
CA HIS A 433 -13.26 3.73 -9.91
C HIS A 433 -11.74 3.67 -10.11
N TRP A 434 -10.94 4.57 -9.52
CA TRP A 434 -9.47 4.51 -9.55
C TRP A 434 -8.91 3.31 -8.79
N ARG A 435 -9.52 2.96 -7.65
CA ARG A 435 -9.15 1.75 -6.91
C ARG A 435 -9.46 0.49 -7.70
N ILE A 436 -10.60 0.45 -8.39
CA ILE A 436 -10.99 -0.70 -9.21
C ILE A 436 -10.13 -0.79 -10.48
N ALA A 437 -9.79 0.35 -11.11
CA ALA A 437 -8.87 0.45 -12.23
C ALA A 437 -7.51 -0.23 -11.96
N ALA A 438 -7.00 -0.11 -10.74
CA ALA A 438 -5.73 -0.71 -10.30
C ALA A 438 -5.71 -2.25 -10.36
N LEU A 439 -6.87 -2.91 -10.38
CA LEU A 439 -6.97 -4.38 -10.41
C LEU A 439 -6.87 -4.97 -11.82
N VAL A 440 -7.10 -4.18 -12.87
CA VAL A 440 -7.12 -4.64 -14.26
C VAL A 440 -5.74 -5.00 -14.80
N PRO A 441 -4.65 -4.24 -14.53
CA PRO A 441 -3.32 -4.50 -15.07
C PRO A 441 -2.72 -5.86 -14.74
N LEU A 442 -3.09 -6.48 -13.62
CA LEU A 442 -2.59 -7.81 -13.27
C LEU A 442 -2.96 -8.85 -14.34
N ALA A 443 -4.22 -8.83 -14.80
CA ALA A 443 -4.66 -9.69 -15.90
C ALA A 443 -3.97 -9.32 -17.22
N GLY A 444 -3.73 -8.03 -17.45
CA GLY A 444 -3.02 -7.54 -18.63
C GLY A 444 -1.58 -8.05 -18.72
N ALA A 445 -0.84 -8.01 -17.59
CA ALA A 445 0.53 -8.53 -17.55
C ALA A 445 0.60 -10.04 -17.81
N VAL A 446 -0.29 -10.82 -17.18
CA VAL A 446 -0.40 -12.28 -17.41
C VAL A 446 -0.74 -12.60 -18.86
N ALA A 447 -1.71 -11.89 -19.41
CA ALA A 447 -2.15 -12.07 -20.79
C ALA A 447 -1.06 -11.68 -21.80
N PHE A 448 -0.34 -10.57 -21.56
CA PHE A 448 0.83 -10.21 -22.36
C PHE A 448 1.90 -11.31 -22.33
N GLY A 449 2.14 -11.93 -21.18
CA GLY A 449 3.05 -13.07 -21.05
C GLY A 449 2.66 -14.26 -21.92
N GLU A 450 1.37 -14.61 -21.93
CA GLU A 450 0.84 -15.69 -22.80
C GLU A 450 0.97 -15.35 -24.29
N PHE A 451 0.65 -14.10 -24.65
CA PHE A 451 0.87 -13.61 -26.02
C PHE A 451 2.33 -13.72 -26.42
N ALA A 452 3.25 -13.20 -25.59
CA ALA A 452 4.67 -13.18 -25.87
C ALA A 452 5.24 -14.60 -26.04
N HIS A 453 4.85 -15.54 -25.18
CA HIS A 453 5.23 -16.94 -25.31
C HIS A 453 4.74 -17.54 -26.63
N THR A 454 3.46 -17.35 -26.96
CA THR A 454 2.86 -17.93 -28.16
C THR A 454 3.43 -17.32 -29.44
N ALA A 455 3.60 -16.00 -29.47
CA ALA A 455 4.22 -15.29 -30.60
C ALA A 455 5.67 -15.72 -30.84
N SER A 456 6.44 -15.87 -29.76
CA SER A 456 7.84 -16.33 -29.82
C SER A 456 7.96 -17.78 -30.32
N ALA A 457 7.05 -18.67 -29.91
CA ALA A 457 7.00 -20.05 -30.38
C ALA A 457 6.59 -20.12 -31.85
N TRP A 458 5.62 -19.30 -32.27
CA TRP A 458 5.21 -19.17 -33.68
C TRP A 458 6.38 -18.67 -34.55
N PHE A 459 7.10 -17.63 -34.09
CA PHE A 459 8.30 -17.13 -34.79
C PHE A 459 9.34 -18.24 -34.97
N ALA A 460 9.65 -18.98 -33.90
CA ALA A 460 10.60 -20.09 -33.95
C ALA A 460 10.19 -21.17 -34.96
N GLY A 461 8.90 -21.51 -35.03
CA GLY A 461 8.36 -22.47 -36.01
C GLY A 461 8.46 -21.99 -37.43
N LYS A 462 8.28 -20.68 -37.70
CA LYS A 462 8.39 -20.11 -39.06
C LYS A 462 9.82 -19.99 -39.58
N VAL A 463 10.74 -19.65 -38.67
CA VAL A 463 12.14 -19.38 -39.01
C VAL A 463 12.99 -20.65 -38.93
N GLY A 464 12.62 -21.61 -38.07
CA GLY A 464 13.41 -22.82 -37.81
C GLY A 464 13.73 -23.69 -39.03
N ASN A 465 12.90 -23.63 -40.09
CA ASN A 465 13.16 -24.32 -41.34
C ASN A 465 14.24 -23.63 -42.19
N ARG A 466 14.63 -22.38 -41.86
CA ARG A 466 15.56 -21.57 -42.67
C ARG A 466 16.87 -21.28 -41.93
N VAL A 467 16.86 -21.39 -40.60
CA VAL A 467 17.99 -21.04 -39.75
C VAL A 467 18.36 -22.23 -38.85
N PRO A 468 19.62 -22.71 -38.88
CA PRO A 468 20.05 -23.91 -38.16
C PRO A 468 20.31 -23.59 -36.65
N LEU A 469 19.33 -23.03 -35.96
CA LEU A 469 19.36 -22.78 -34.52
C LEU A 469 18.30 -23.64 -33.81
N ALA A 470 18.58 -23.97 -32.56
CA ALA A 470 17.65 -24.71 -31.71
C ALA A 470 16.33 -23.92 -31.52
N PRO A 471 15.15 -24.59 -31.51
CA PRO A 471 13.85 -23.93 -31.35
C PRO A 471 13.77 -23.03 -30.12
N ALA A 472 14.41 -23.42 -29.00
CA ALA A 472 14.48 -22.62 -27.78
C ALA A 472 15.24 -21.30 -27.99
N THR A 473 16.34 -21.33 -28.73
CA THR A 473 17.13 -20.15 -29.10
C THR A 473 16.30 -19.21 -30.00
N LEU A 474 15.62 -19.77 -31.00
CA LEU A 474 14.75 -18.99 -31.89
C LEU A 474 13.57 -18.36 -31.13
N SER A 475 12.98 -19.07 -30.18
CA SER A 475 11.92 -18.51 -29.31
C SER A 475 12.45 -17.36 -28.43
N LEU A 476 13.67 -17.48 -27.90
CA LEU A 476 14.32 -16.38 -27.17
C LEU A 476 14.58 -15.17 -28.07
N VAL A 477 15.07 -15.38 -29.28
CA VAL A 477 15.24 -14.31 -30.28
C VAL A 477 13.90 -13.64 -30.58
N GLY A 478 12.83 -14.44 -30.78
CA GLY A 478 11.48 -13.92 -30.98
C GLY A 478 10.98 -13.05 -29.81
N LEU A 479 11.24 -13.47 -28.56
CA LEU A 479 10.92 -12.69 -27.38
C LEU A 479 11.71 -11.37 -27.33
N LEU A 480 13.00 -11.40 -27.62
CA LEU A 480 13.85 -10.20 -27.62
C LEU A 480 13.39 -9.21 -28.72
N LEU A 481 13.08 -9.70 -29.92
CA LEU A 481 12.52 -8.88 -31.00
C LEU A 481 11.18 -8.24 -30.59
N LEU A 482 10.29 -9.02 -29.97
CA LEU A 482 9.03 -8.49 -29.45
C LEU A 482 9.29 -7.42 -28.37
N GLY A 483 10.25 -7.65 -27.46
CA GLY A 483 10.63 -6.70 -26.44
C GLY A 483 11.18 -5.39 -27.02
N VAL A 484 12.04 -5.48 -28.05
CA VAL A 484 12.58 -4.31 -28.77
C VAL A 484 11.45 -3.53 -29.47
N VAL A 485 10.55 -4.23 -30.16
CA VAL A 485 9.42 -3.60 -30.86
C VAL A 485 8.46 -2.95 -29.85
N ALA A 486 8.00 -3.69 -28.86
CA ALA A 486 7.08 -3.16 -27.85
C ALA A 486 7.73 -2.02 -27.05
N GLY A 487 8.99 -2.18 -26.62
CA GLY A 487 9.75 -1.16 -25.91
C GLY A 487 10.00 0.10 -26.76
N GLY A 488 10.37 -0.07 -28.02
CA GLY A 488 10.57 1.06 -28.95
C GLY A 488 9.29 1.83 -29.21
N LEU A 489 8.21 1.13 -29.55
CA LEU A 489 6.90 1.74 -29.85
C LEU A 489 6.24 2.39 -28.63
N SER A 490 6.47 1.83 -27.43
CA SER A 490 6.00 2.41 -26.17
C SER A 490 6.95 3.48 -25.58
N ARG A 491 8.03 3.83 -26.29
CA ARG A 491 9.07 4.76 -25.81
C ARG A 491 9.66 4.33 -24.46
N GLY A 492 10.08 3.07 -24.38
CA GLY A 492 10.69 2.50 -23.17
C GLY A 492 9.70 2.01 -22.12
N GLY A 493 8.55 1.46 -22.52
CA GLY A 493 7.55 0.95 -21.58
C GLY A 493 6.72 2.06 -20.95
N TYR A 494 6.39 3.09 -21.70
CA TYR A 494 5.62 4.25 -21.26
C TYR A 494 6.26 5.05 -20.10
N ILE A 495 7.58 4.94 -19.88
CA ILE A 495 8.29 5.65 -18.80
C ILE A 495 7.92 7.12 -18.77
N GLY A 496 8.07 7.86 -19.90
CA GLY A 496 7.78 9.31 -19.92
C GLY A 496 6.33 9.65 -19.54
N ARG A 497 5.36 8.85 -19.96
CA ARG A 497 3.94 9.02 -19.61
C ARG A 497 3.70 8.80 -18.11
N ASN A 498 4.25 7.71 -17.59
CA ASN A 498 4.06 7.32 -16.19
C ASN A 498 4.84 8.25 -15.24
N THR A 499 6.01 8.74 -15.68
CA THR A 499 6.76 9.82 -15.02
C THR A 499 5.91 11.08 -14.90
N ALA A 500 5.36 11.57 -16.01
CA ALA A 500 4.51 12.77 -16.02
C ALA A 500 3.26 12.63 -15.14
N ARG A 501 2.75 11.40 -14.96
CA ARG A 501 1.64 11.17 -14.04
C ARG A 501 2.04 11.38 -12.57
N LEU A 502 3.22 10.91 -12.16
CA LEU A 502 3.73 11.12 -10.81
C LEU A 502 4.13 12.56 -10.53
N GLU A 503 4.75 13.23 -11.51
CA GLU A 503 5.21 14.63 -11.40
C GLU A 503 4.10 15.60 -11.01
N ILE A 504 2.82 15.27 -11.28
CA ILE A 504 1.68 16.11 -10.89
C ILE A 504 1.64 16.33 -9.38
N ASN A 505 1.99 15.30 -8.60
CA ASN A 505 1.86 15.31 -7.13
C ASN A 505 3.20 15.07 -6.42
N TYR A 506 4.33 15.41 -7.06
CA TYR A 506 5.64 15.39 -6.41
C TYR A 506 6.42 16.66 -6.80
N GLY A 507 7.07 17.28 -5.83
CA GLY A 507 7.92 18.43 -6.10
C GLY A 507 7.73 19.58 -5.11
N ASN A 508 7.91 20.81 -5.56
CA ASN A 508 7.81 22.03 -4.77
C ASN A 508 6.42 22.68 -4.95
N GLY A 509 5.46 22.27 -4.12
CA GLY A 509 4.05 22.61 -4.28
C GLY A 509 3.31 21.62 -5.22
N PRO A 510 1.96 21.76 -5.41
CA PRO A 510 1.12 22.91 -5.00
C PRO A 510 0.65 22.91 -3.54
N THR A 511 0.79 21.81 -2.78
CA THR A 511 0.28 21.70 -1.41
C THR A 511 1.30 22.18 -0.38
N VAL A 512 2.56 21.76 -0.53
CA VAL A 512 3.67 22.16 0.34
C VAL A 512 4.89 22.53 -0.50
N SER A 513 5.35 23.74 -0.31
CA SER A 513 6.59 24.28 -0.90
C SER A 513 7.76 24.18 0.07
N LYS A 514 8.98 24.43 -0.42
CA LYS A 514 10.17 24.56 0.43
C LYS A 514 10.11 25.74 1.38
N ASP A 515 9.37 26.80 1.02
CA ASP A 515 9.15 27.94 1.89
C ASP A 515 8.20 27.58 3.05
N GLU A 516 7.18 26.75 2.80
CA GLU A 516 6.32 26.22 3.86
C GLU A 516 7.08 25.24 4.76
N GLU A 517 7.93 24.36 4.21
CA GLU A 517 8.83 23.52 5.03
C GLU A 517 9.74 24.37 5.96
N ALA A 518 10.24 25.53 5.45
CA ALA A 518 11.02 26.48 6.29
C ALA A 518 10.16 27.11 7.41
N ALA A 519 8.89 27.39 7.14
CA ALA A 519 7.95 27.86 8.18
C ALA A 519 7.70 26.78 9.24
N TYR A 520 7.57 25.51 8.85
CA TYR A 520 7.44 24.40 9.81
C TYR A 520 8.71 24.24 10.65
N ALA A 521 9.89 24.41 10.08
CA ALA A 521 11.16 24.40 10.81
C ALA A 521 11.26 25.55 11.81
N TRP A 522 10.76 26.73 11.45
CA TRP A 522 10.67 27.88 12.37
C TRP A 522 9.74 27.56 13.54
N LEU A 523 8.55 27.00 13.28
CA LEU A 523 7.61 26.58 14.32
C LEU A 523 8.23 25.54 15.26
N ALA A 524 8.95 24.55 14.72
CA ALA A 524 9.63 23.53 15.52
C ALA A 524 10.67 24.12 16.50
N ALA A 525 11.28 25.26 16.14
CA ALA A 525 12.23 25.96 17.01
C ALA A 525 11.55 26.87 18.06
N HIS A 526 10.26 27.17 17.90
CA HIS A 526 9.55 28.16 18.74
C HIS A 526 8.36 27.56 19.51
N THR A 527 7.93 26.35 19.21
CA THR A 527 6.93 25.60 19.98
C THR A 527 7.59 24.68 21.01
N VAL A 528 6.86 24.35 22.06
CA VAL A 528 7.29 23.38 23.06
C VAL A 528 6.39 22.14 23.03
N PRO A 529 6.86 20.98 23.55
CA PRO A 529 6.03 19.76 23.59
C PRO A 529 4.67 20.01 24.25
N GLY A 530 3.60 19.60 23.59
CA GLY A 530 2.23 19.79 24.04
C GLY A 530 1.53 21.04 23.50
N GLU A 531 2.25 21.97 22.85
CA GLU A 531 1.63 23.07 22.10
C GLU A 531 1.13 22.60 20.74
N HIS A 532 -0.05 23.08 20.35
CA HIS A 532 -0.58 22.93 19.00
C HIS A 532 -0.47 24.25 18.23
N VAL A 533 -0.37 24.14 16.93
CA VAL A 533 -0.40 25.27 16.00
C VAL A 533 -1.70 25.21 15.23
N MET A 534 -2.48 26.31 15.27
CA MET A 534 -3.66 26.42 14.44
C MET A 534 -3.28 26.51 12.97
N ASN A 535 -4.01 25.82 12.12
CA ASN A 535 -3.67 25.65 10.72
C ASN A 535 -4.92 25.54 9.84
N ASN A 536 -4.75 25.74 8.54
CA ASN A 536 -5.80 25.53 7.54
C ASN A 536 -5.68 24.11 6.97
N LYS A 537 -6.73 23.30 7.08
CA LYS A 537 -6.78 21.91 6.59
C LYS A 537 -6.41 21.78 5.09
N ALA A 538 -6.66 22.82 4.30
CA ALA A 538 -6.54 22.79 2.85
C ALA A 538 -5.16 23.20 2.31
N ASP A 539 -4.35 23.93 3.10
CA ASP A 539 -3.09 24.53 2.65
C ASP A 539 -1.85 23.61 2.78
N GLY A 540 -2.05 22.39 3.21
CA GLY A 540 -0.99 21.41 3.41
C GLY A 540 -0.26 21.51 4.75
N SER A 541 -0.57 22.48 5.61
CA SER A 541 0.09 22.68 6.91
C SER A 541 -0.07 21.51 7.88
N ALA A 542 -1.04 20.62 7.66
CA ALA A 542 -1.13 19.34 8.36
C ALA A 542 0.18 18.50 8.25
N TRP A 543 1.01 18.70 7.22
CA TRP A 543 2.32 18.07 7.08
C TRP A 543 3.35 18.47 8.15
N MET A 544 3.12 19.58 8.89
CA MET A 544 4.12 20.08 9.84
C MET A 544 4.46 19.07 10.95
N TYR A 545 3.53 18.18 11.33
CA TYR A 545 3.85 17.14 12.30
C TYR A 545 4.77 16.07 11.69
N ALA A 546 4.42 15.52 10.54
CA ALA A 546 5.24 14.51 9.88
C ALA A 546 6.65 15.01 9.54
N LEU A 547 6.77 16.26 9.08
CA LEU A 547 8.03 16.82 8.59
C LEU A 547 8.89 17.43 9.72
N ALA A 548 8.26 18.12 10.67
CA ALA A 548 8.97 18.92 11.68
C ALA A 548 8.62 18.60 13.15
N GLY A 549 7.63 17.73 13.41
CA GLY A 549 7.20 17.36 14.76
C GLY A 549 6.31 18.39 15.45
N VAL A 550 5.80 19.37 14.73
CA VAL A 550 4.89 20.40 15.23
C VAL A 550 3.45 19.89 15.17
N MET A 551 2.75 19.86 16.29
CA MET A 551 1.39 19.35 16.36
C MET A 551 0.39 20.34 15.74
N PRO A 552 -0.35 19.96 14.66
CA PRO A 552 -1.41 20.77 14.10
C PRO A 552 -2.69 20.63 14.92
N VAL A 553 -3.56 21.62 14.84
CA VAL A 553 -4.93 21.50 15.36
C VAL A 553 -5.78 20.66 14.41
N GLU A 554 -5.63 20.87 13.07
CA GLU A 554 -6.25 20.05 12.03
C GLU A 554 -5.20 19.11 11.41
N TRP A 555 -5.32 17.81 11.70
CA TRP A 555 -4.32 16.80 11.40
C TRP A 555 -4.33 16.25 9.98
N ASN A 556 -5.39 16.51 9.23
CA ASN A 556 -5.56 16.01 7.87
C ASN A 556 -6.48 16.93 7.05
N PHE A 557 -6.53 16.68 5.75
CA PHE A 557 -7.29 17.45 4.76
C PHE A 557 -8.80 17.55 5.04
N TYR A 558 -9.40 16.55 5.68
CA TYR A 558 -10.84 16.58 5.96
C TYR A 558 -11.20 17.52 7.10
N GLY A 559 -10.23 17.92 7.91
CA GLY A 559 -10.42 18.82 9.05
C GLY A 559 -11.16 18.17 10.21
N ALA A 560 -11.40 18.96 11.24
CA ALA A 560 -12.15 18.57 12.42
C ALA A 560 -13.65 18.90 12.24
N THR A 561 -14.53 18.16 12.92
CA THR A 561 -15.97 18.43 12.88
C THR A 561 -16.32 19.70 13.65
N PRO A 562 -17.29 20.52 13.20
CA PRO A 562 -17.60 21.83 13.80
C PRO A 562 -18.01 21.80 15.27
N ASP A 563 -18.45 20.66 15.78
CA ASP A 563 -18.85 20.45 17.19
C ASP A 563 -17.66 20.17 18.13
N THR A 564 -16.44 20.06 17.58
CA THR A 564 -15.20 19.93 18.34
C THR A 564 -14.53 21.28 18.53
N LYS A 565 -13.66 21.40 19.56
CA LYS A 565 -12.85 22.62 19.76
C LYS A 565 -12.03 22.98 18.53
N ALA A 566 -11.38 21.99 17.91
CA ALA A 566 -10.59 22.19 16.69
C ALA A 566 -11.47 22.72 15.54
N GLY A 567 -12.63 22.09 15.31
CA GLY A 567 -13.57 22.53 14.26
C GLY A 567 -14.21 23.89 14.58
N TYR A 568 -14.43 24.22 15.85
CA TYR A 568 -14.91 25.55 16.23
C TYR A 568 -13.86 26.62 15.92
N LEU A 569 -12.60 26.39 16.29
CA LEU A 569 -11.49 27.30 15.95
C LEU A 569 -11.29 27.45 14.44
N SER A 570 -11.47 26.39 13.65
CA SER A 570 -11.32 26.45 12.19
C SER A 570 -12.35 27.34 11.51
N VAL A 571 -13.46 27.62 12.19
CA VAL A 571 -14.56 28.48 11.69
C VAL A 571 -14.50 29.90 12.23
N TRP A 572 -14.10 30.07 13.51
CA TRP A 572 -14.33 31.33 14.24
C TRP A 572 -13.05 32.00 14.79
N LEU A 573 -11.87 31.53 14.44
CA LEU A 573 -10.63 32.10 15.00
C LEU A 573 -10.40 33.57 14.62
N ASP A 574 -10.74 33.97 13.43
CA ASP A 574 -10.66 35.36 12.95
C ASP A 574 -11.58 36.33 13.69
N ASP A 575 -12.67 35.81 14.27
CA ASP A 575 -13.64 36.55 15.08
C ASP A 575 -13.37 36.43 16.60
N ILE A 576 -12.12 36.27 17.02
CA ILE A 576 -11.68 35.98 18.40
C ILE A 576 -12.21 36.95 19.45
N GLU A 577 -12.48 38.22 19.08
CA GLU A 577 -13.05 39.24 19.97
C GLU A 577 -14.58 39.10 20.12
N GLN A 578 -15.25 38.53 19.16
CA GLN A 578 -16.72 38.38 19.16
C GLN A 578 -17.16 37.13 19.92
N PHE A 579 -16.32 36.08 19.93
CA PHE A 579 -16.63 34.77 20.48
C PHE A 579 -15.69 34.39 21.64
N PRO A 580 -16.07 34.60 22.90
CA PRO A 580 -15.22 34.27 24.07
C PRO A 580 -14.80 32.81 24.13
N GLU A 581 -15.57 31.88 23.54
CA GLU A 581 -15.26 30.46 23.51
C GLU A 581 -13.99 30.17 22.66
N VAL A 582 -13.70 31.01 21.65
CA VAL A 582 -12.46 30.91 20.87
C VAL A 582 -11.22 30.99 21.77
N ARG A 583 -11.14 31.99 22.66
CA ARG A 583 -10.00 32.15 23.58
C ARG A 583 -9.89 31.01 24.58
N LYS A 584 -11.03 30.46 25.01
CA LYS A 584 -11.06 29.29 25.88
C LYS A 584 -10.53 28.05 25.14
N ASP A 585 -10.99 27.79 23.92
CA ASP A 585 -10.57 26.62 23.12
C ASP A 585 -9.10 26.70 22.74
N LEU A 586 -8.58 27.90 22.42
CA LEU A 586 -7.14 28.14 22.23
C LEU A 586 -6.33 27.76 23.47
N THR A 587 -6.83 28.14 24.67
CA THR A 587 -6.17 27.82 25.95
C THR A 587 -6.23 26.31 26.20
N ASP A 588 -7.38 25.70 26.01
CA ASP A 588 -7.59 24.27 26.27
C ASP A 588 -6.77 23.37 25.31
N LEU A 589 -6.52 23.82 24.08
CA LEU A 589 -5.69 23.14 23.08
C LEU A 589 -4.22 23.63 23.11
N HIS A 590 -3.86 24.54 24.02
CA HIS A 590 -2.51 25.12 24.10
C HIS A 590 -2.02 25.71 22.77
N VAL A 591 -2.87 26.50 22.11
CA VAL A 591 -2.57 27.12 20.81
C VAL A 591 -2.02 28.51 21.04
N ARG A 592 -0.78 28.77 20.61
CA ARG A 592 -0.11 30.07 20.69
C ARG A 592 0.16 30.69 19.32
N TYR A 593 0.28 29.86 18.30
CA TYR A 593 0.57 30.27 16.93
C TYR A 593 -0.51 29.81 15.97
N VAL A 594 -0.70 30.59 14.91
CA VAL A 594 -1.45 30.19 13.73
C VAL A 594 -0.56 30.35 12.50
N ILE A 595 -0.60 29.34 11.61
CA ILE A 595 0.08 29.38 10.32
C ILE A 595 -0.96 29.50 9.20
N VAL A 596 -0.70 30.42 8.28
CA VAL A 596 -1.46 30.61 7.04
C VAL A 596 -0.51 30.29 5.89
N GLY A 597 -0.66 29.10 5.29
CA GLY A 597 0.10 28.67 4.12
C GLY A 597 -0.54 29.17 2.83
N LYS A 598 0.27 29.28 1.77
CA LYS A 598 -0.21 29.61 0.42
C LYS A 598 -0.52 28.38 -0.43
N GLY A 599 -0.07 27.21 0.02
CA GLY A 599 -0.33 25.95 -0.66
C GLY A 599 -1.83 25.60 -0.68
N MET A 600 -2.19 24.68 -1.60
CA MET A 600 -3.55 24.19 -1.72
C MET A 600 -3.55 22.73 -2.17
N ALA A 601 -4.16 21.85 -1.38
CA ALA A 601 -4.21 20.42 -1.66
C ALA A 601 -4.99 20.08 -2.95
N THR A 602 -6.06 20.84 -3.24
CA THR A 602 -6.78 20.83 -4.53
C THR A 602 -7.30 22.22 -4.83
N PRO A 603 -7.50 22.58 -6.10
CA PRO A 603 -8.03 23.92 -6.47
C PRO A 603 -9.42 24.23 -5.90
N THR A 604 -10.15 23.21 -5.48
CA THR A 604 -11.50 23.31 -4.93
C THR A 604 -11.57 22.89 -3.46
N ALA A 605 -10.40 22.84 -2.77
CA ALA A 605 -10.36 22.46 -1.37
C ALA A 605 -11.14 23.46 -0.51
N GLU A 606 -11.93 22.95 0.41
CA GLU A 606 -12.63 23.76 1.38
C GLU A 606 -11.67 24.20 2.47
N GLN A 607 -11.49 25.51 2.60
CA GLN A 607 -10.57 26.11 3.56
C GLN A 607 -11.21 26.22 4.95
N SER A 608 -10.34 26.29 5.96
CA SER A 608 -10.72 26.65 7.32
C SER A 608 -10.93 28.18 7.36
N VAL A 609 -12.19 28.63 7.20
CA VAL A 609 -12.53 30.05 6.98
C VAL A 609 -12.04 30.96 8.09
N GLY A 610 -12.07 30.53 9.35
CA GLY A 610 -11.54 31.30 10.47
C GLY A 610 -10.00 31.41 10.50
N VAL A 611 -9.29 30.79 9.52
CA VAL A 611 -7.82 30.81 9.45
C VAL A 611 -7.33 31.46 8.15
N ALA A 612 -8.04 31.24 7.05
CA ALA A 612 -7.58 31.59 5.70
C ALA A 612 -7.33 33.10 5.51
N ASP A 613 -8.12 33.95 6.15
CA ASP A 613 -8.12 35.41 5.99
C ASP A 613 -7.44 36.14 7.16
N ILE A 614 -6.74 35.44 8.09
CA ILE A 614 -6.03 36.07 9.19
C ILE A 614 -4.93 36.98 8.67
N THR A 615 -4.93 38.21 9.20
CA THR A 615 -3.93 39.25 8.91
C THR A 615 -3.43 39.88 10.20
N SER A 616 -2.30 40.63 10.13
CA SER A 616 -1.77 41.37 11.28
C SER A 616 -2.78 42.35 11.85
N GLY A 617 -2.97 42.28 13.18
CA GLY A 617 -3.92 43.13 13.91
C GLY A 617 -3.69 43.07 15.42
N PRO A 618 -4.64 43.59 16.23
CA PRO A 618 -4.51 43.59 17.70
C PRO A 618 -4.36 42.19 18.31
N ASP A 619 -5.00 41.20 17.70
CA ASP A 619 -5.02 39.82 18.20
C ASP A 619 -3.96 38.93 17.56
N PHE A 620 -3.45 39.29 16.38
CA PHE A 620 -2.52 38.50 15.59
C PHE A 620 -1.28 39.30 15.22
N ARG A 621 -0.14 38.99 15.85
CA ARG A 621 1.14 39.64 15.58
C ARG A 621 1.98 38.75 14.67
N GLU A 622 2.32 39.26 13.47
CA GLU A 622 3.22 38.55 12.57
C GLU A 622 4.59 38.33 13.24
N VAL A 623 5.07 37.08 13.23
CA VAL A 623 6.35 36.68 13.82
C VAL A 623 7.27 35.99 12.81
N PHE A 624 6.74 35.54 11.70
CA PHE A 624 7.49 34.96 10.59
C PHE A 624 6.73 35.15 9.27
N HIS A 625 7.47 35.45 8.22
CA HIS A 625 6.92 35.57 6.85
C HIS A 625 7.96 35.14 5.83
N ASN A 626 7.51 34.39 4.80
CA ASN A 626 8.23 34.12 3.58
C ASN A 626 7.25 33.97 2.40
N ASP A 627 7.75 33.55 1.22
CA ASP A 627 6.90 33.43 0.03
C ASP A 627 5.85 32.29 0.12
N GLY A 628 6.02 31.32 1.03
CA GLY A 628 5.12 30.16 1.19
C GLY A 628 4.14 30.27 2.35
N ALA A 629 4.48 30.98 3.44
CA ALA A 629 3.63 31.03 4.61
C ALA A 629 3.85 32.28 5.48
N THR A 630 2.82 32.64 6.25
CA THR A 630 2.90 33.62 7.33
C THR A 630 2.52 32.96 8.64
N ILE A 631 3.28 33.24 9.71
CA ILE A 631 2.98 32.77 11.06
C ILE A 631 2.67 33.96 11.93
N TYR A 632 1.54 33.87 12.62
CA TYR A 632 1.13 34.87 13.61
C TYR A 632 1.17 34.28 15.01
N GLN A 633 1.64 35.07 15.97
CA GLN A 633 1.43 34.82 17.39
C GLN A 633 0.08 35.39 17.79
N ILE A 634 -0.72 34.61 18.51
CA ILE A 634 -2.03 35.04 19.03
C ILE A 634 -1.79 35.79 20.33
N GLU A 635 -2.16 37.07 20.39
CA GLU A 635 -1.93 37.91 21.54
C GLU A 635 -2.80 37.48 22.76
N GLY A 636 -2.21 37.53 23.96
CA GLY A 636 -2.87 37.09 25.18
C GLY A 636 -2.88 35.56 25.40
N GLN A 637 -2.32 34.77 24.48
CA GLN A 637 -2.14 33.33 24.65
C GLN A 637 -0.73 33.01 25.15
N SER A 638 -0.64 32.38 26.31
CA SER A 638 0.62 31.84 26.86
C SER A 638 0.73 30.36 26.46
N GLY A 639 1.89 29.97 25.96
CA GLY A 639 2.19 28.56 25.72
C GLY A 639 2.17 27.70 26.98
N VAL A 640 2.38 26.38 26.82
CA VAL A 640 2.54 25.48 27.96
C VAL A 640 3.66 26.00 28.85
N VAL A 641 3.35 26.41 30.09
CA VAL A 641 4.38 26.73 31.09
C VAL A 641 5.09 25.41 31.38
N ALA A 642 6.34 25.28 30.94
CA ALA A 642 7.17 24.14 31.30
C ALA A 642 7.20 24.07 32.83
N SER A 643 6.51 23.09 33.43
CA SER A 643 6.56 22.85 34.85
C SER A 643 8.01 22.61 35.20
N GLY A 644 8.59 23.54 36.00
CA GLY A 644 10.01 23.66 36.25
C GLY A 644 10.62 22.34 36.70
N ALA A 645 11.77 22.05 36.13
CA ALA A 645 12.68 21.08 36.69
C ALA A 645 12.93 21.48 38.16
N THR A 646 12.38 20.72 39.07
CA THR A 646 12.74 20.82 40.50
C THR A 646 14.23 20.50 40.61
N THR A 647 15.04 21.51 40.77
CA THR A 647 16.42 21.38 41.23
C THR A 647 16.43 20.57 42.52
N PRO A 648 17.23 19.51 42.66
CA PRO A 648 17.38 18.87 43.96
C PRO A 648 17.98 19.88 44.93
N GLY A 649 17.18 20.28 45.90
CA GLY A 649 17.64 21.15 46.99
C GLY A 649 18.79 20.49 47.75
N SER A 650 19.90 21.22 47.86
CA SER A 650 20.98 20.95 48.79
C SER A 650 20.43 20.77 50.18
N GLY A 651 20.45 19.53 50.69
CA GLY A 651 20.21 19.29 52.12
C GLY A 651 21.31 19.91 52.94
N SER A 652 20.96 20.83 53.80
CA SER A 652 21.76 21.20 54.96
C SER A 652 21.33 20.33 56.14
N ASP A 653 22.29 19.56 56.66
CA ASP A 653 22.22 18.94 57.97
C ASP A 653 21.78 19.95 59.02
N ASP A 654 20.86 19.58 59.92
CA ASP A 654 20.90 19.97 61.33
C ASP A 654 20.25 18.85 62.14
N ALA A 655 21.13 18.29 63.02
CA ALA A 655 20.79 17.39 64.08
C ALA A 655 20.19 18.19 65.25
N HIS A 656 19.17 17.64 65.90
CA HIS A 656 19.03 17.50 67.37
C HIS A 656 17.59 17.10 67.76
N GLY A 657 17.44 15.92 68.35
CA GLY A 657 17.10 15.72 69.74
C GLY A 657 15.60 15.70 70.13
N GLN A 658 15.08 14.59 70.28
CA GLN A 658 14.32 13.90 71.35
C GLN A 658 13.36 12.89 70.86
#